data_29ebb5831f70e8268bd88f7091fe61d9
#
_entry.id   29ebb5831f70e8268bd88f7091fe61d9
#
_cell.length_a   1.000
_cell.length_b   1.000
_cell.length_c   1.000
_cell.angle_alpha   90.00
_cell.angle_beta   90.00
_cell.angle_gamma   90.00
#
_symmetry.space_group_name_H-M   'P 1'
#
loop_
_entity.id
_entity.type
_entity.pdbx_description
1 polymer ?
#
loop_
_entity_poly.entity_id
_entity_poly.type
_entity_poly.pdbx_seq_one_letter_code
_entity_poly.pdbx_strand_id
1 'polypeptide(L)'
;MSSDLTPLMRQYRELKQRYPEALLFFRVGDFYEMFYEDAVEGARLLEIALTSRDKNKTDQVPLCGVPHHAVTGYLVKLLKAGRSVALCEQVEDPRLAKGLVRREVVRVYTPGTLIESDLLTPGEPNFLASLCVSPTGAGLAWLDLSTGEFRALEMSEGWEDRMRDELIRIEPRELLVPHDQSEQLRRLFSAIVPAVTAAEMAIFDSTAARTLLLEQFQVSSLAGFGCDEKPLALSTAGALLSYVKQTQPGTRLSHVVRLTTHGSGPIMTLDRATQRNLELVRRATDGRLEGSLLSALDRTLTSMGARLLRAWVLHPLTDIVPVLERQEAVAELHADFERRSRLRAALKGVSDLERLMSRIVLAAANARDLLALKDSLKALPEINQHLAACTSPFLKQRHEQWHDLAELAVAIERTLQPDVPASVKEGGLIRDGYDPALDELRVISRDGKAWIAAIERQEREKTGIESLKIRYNQVFGYYIEITKTNLDRVPLHYARRQTLVNAERFTTQELKTLEDKVLGAEERIRTLEFELFDALRRIAATAAPRVQKLAQMLAAIDVVTGLALVASENAYCRPELTCDDRLIITDGRHPVLEQGRLPGGFIPNNVHLGGPTHRLLVITGPNMAGKSTYLRQTALIVLMAQIGSFVPAKVAVIGAVDRIFTRVGASDNLLEGQSTFMVEMTETANILHHATARSLVILDEIGRGTSTFDGLSIAWAVAETLADASRIGARTLFATHYHELTELAHSHSGVRNYNVAVRERGEEILFLRKIVEGGSDRSYGIHVARLAGLPRVVIARAQEVLARLETGMSDQDRDPDGILLPQDAATDATLPPPHPILDEMRQMDLFKMTPLEALNKLSEMKERLQQETSG
;
A
#
# COMPACT_ATOMS: atom_id res chain seq x y z
N MET A 1 47.80 -1.11 8.54
CA MET A 1 47.62 -1.47 7.13
C MET A 1 46.82 -0.38 6.39
N SER A 2 47.35 0.86 6.25
CA SER A 2 46.57 2.00 5.66
C SER A 2 47.34 2.77 4.56
N SER A 3 48.42 2.24 4.01
CA SER A 3 49.30 2.97 3.06
C SER A 3 49.03 2.71 1.57
N ASP A 4 48.15 1.75 1.21
CA ASP A 4 48.01 1.32 -0.18
C ASP A 4 46.67 1.69 -0.86
N LEU A 5 45.78 2.43 -0.15
CA LEU A 5 44.50 2.80 -0.72
C LEU A 5 44.62 4.05 -1.60
N THR A 6 44.03 4.00 -2.80
CA THR A 6 43.87 5.20 -3.63
C THR A 6 43.06 6.28 -2.87
N PRO A 7 43.31 7.57 -3.13
CA PRO A 7 42.56 8.66 -2.47
C PRO A 7 41.05 8.50 -2.58
N LEU A 8 40.52 7.98 -3.71
CA LEU A 8 39.10 7.72 -3.93
C LEU A 8 38.58 6.63 -2.98
N MET A 9 39.30 5.52 -2.83
CA MET A 9 38.91 4.42 -1.94
C MET A 9 38.98 4.81 -0.46
N ARG A 10 39.87 5.73 -0.10
CA ARG A 10 39.93 6.29 1.26
C ARG A 10 38.67 7.10 1.54
N GLN A 11 38.28 8.01 0.61
CA GLN A 11 37.06 8.79 0.73
C GLN A 11 35.80 7.89 0.82
N TYR A 12 35.75 6.81 0.01
CA TYR A 12 34.65 5.81 0.09
C TYR A 12 34.57 5.18 1.48
N ARG A 13 35.69 4.68 2.02
CA ARG A 13 35.71 4.04 3.34
C ARG A 13 35.34 4.99 4.47
N GLU A 14 35.82 6.24 4.44
CA GLU A 14 35.45 7.26 5.43
C GLU A 14 33.94 7.52 5.44
N LEU A 15 33.31 7.60 4.27
CA LEU A 15 31.86 7.76 4.15
C LEU A 15 31.13 6.48 4.59
N LYS A 16 31.60 5.30 4.18
CA LYS A 16 30.98 4.03 4.60
C LYS A 16 31.01 3.82 6.11
N GLN A 17 32.07 4.24 6.80
CA GLN A 17 32.15 4.18 8.27
C GLN A 17 31.08 5.04 8.95
N ARG A 18 30.61 6.12 8.32
CA ARG A 18 29.53 6.97 8.84
C ARG A 18 28.14 6.38 8.58
N TYR A 19 28.02 5.54 7.56
CA TYR A 19 26.76 4.92 7.14
C TYR A 19 26.92 3.39 6.96
N PRO A 20 27.26 2.66 8.03
CA PRO A 20 27.65 1.24 7.94
C PRO A 20 26.54 0.34 7.41
N GLU A 21 25.29 0.61 7.77
CA GLU A 21 24.12 -0.20 7.42
C GLU A 21 23.52 0.11 6.02
N ALA A 22 23.89 1.25 5.44
CA ALA A 22 23.35 1.67 4.15
C ALA A 22 24.28 1.27 3.00
N LEU A 23 23.72 0.83 1.87
CA LEU A 23 24.47 0.66 0.63
C LEU A 23 24.93 2.03 0.11
N LEU A 24 26.24 2.24 -0.04
CA LEU A 24 26.78 3.52 -0.45
C LEU A 24 26.81 3.66 -1.97
N PHE A 25 25.93 4.47 -2.53
CA PHE A 25 25.92 4.86 -3.94
C PHE A 25 26.87 6.03 -4.14
N PHE A 26 28.09 5.72 -4.54
CA PHE A 26 29.20 6.66 -4.60
C PHE A 26 29.36 7.21 -6.02
N ARG A 27 29.17 8.52 -6.23
CA ARG A 27 29.22 9.15 -7.55
C ARG A 27 30.60 9.13 -8.17
N VAL A 28 30.74 8.45 -9.30
CA VAL A 28 31.96 8.42 -10.13
C VAL A 28 31.59 8.68 -11.57
N GLY A 29 31.84 9.90 -12.05
CA GLY A 29 31.40 10.31 -13.39
C GLY A 29 29.89 10.20 -13.56
N ASP A 30 29.44 9.43 -14.56
CA ASP A 30 28.03 9.22 -14.89
C ASP A 30 27.40 8.01 -14.19
N PHE A 31 28.11 7.41 -13.23
CA PHE A 31 27.65 6.26 -12.49
C PHE A 31 27.62 6.51 -11.00
N TYR A 32 26.74 5.78 -10.31
CA TYR A 32 26.90 5.49 -8.89
C TYR A 32 27.52 4.12 -8.76
N GLU A 33 28.71 4.07 -8.20
CA GLU A 33 29.49 2.86 -7.98
C GLU A 33 29.40 2.40 -6.53
N MET A 34 29.28 1.12 -6.34
CA MET A 34 29.37 0.44 -5.05
C MET A 34 30.65 -0.40 -5.02
N PHE A 35 31.28 -0.47 -3.84
CA PHE A 35 32.53 -1.22 -3.66
C PHE A 35 32.43 -2.20 -2.51
N TYR A 36 33.34 -3.20 -2.47
CA TYR A 36 33.48 -4.21 -1.44
C TYR A 36 32.14 -4.98 -1.22
N GLU A 37 31.71 -5.10 0.03
CA GLU A 37 30.48 -5.82 0.39
C GLU A 37 29.23 -5.21 -0.21
N ASP A 38 29.17 -3.86 -0.31
CA ASP A 38 28.07 -3.16 -0.95
C ASP A 38 27.92 -3.54 -2.43
N ALA A 39 29.06 -3.79 -3.11
CA ALA A 39 29.02 -4.24 -4.51
C ALA A 39 28.49 -5.67 -4.65
N VAL A 40 28.88 -6.58 -3.76
CA VAL A 40 28.43 -7.97 -3.78
C VAL A 40 26.93 -8.05 -3.51
N GLU A 41 26.47 -7.35 -2.47
CA GLU A 41 25.06 -7.31 -2.09
C GLU A 41 24.22 -6.57 -3.15
N GLY A 42 24.68 -5.39 -3.59
CA GLY A 42 24.01 -4.59 -4.60
C GLY A 42 23.88 -5.33 -5.93
N ALA A 43 24.94 -6.00 -6.41
CA ALA A 43 24.88 -6.79 -7.61
C ALA A 43 23.84 -7.92 -7.54
N ARG A 44 23.77 -8.61 -6.40
CA ARG A 44 22.78 -9.68 -6.17
C ARG A 44 21.35 -9.18 -6.14
N LEU A 45 21.08 -8.09 -5.40
CA LEU A 45 19.72 -7.56 -5.24
C LEU A 45 19.20 -6.85 -6.49
N LEU A 46 20.10 -6.20 -7.23
CA LEU A 46 19.76 -5.46 -8.45
C LEU A 46 19.83 -6.30 -9.72
N GLU A 47 20.37 -7.53 -9.61
CA GLU A 47 20.59 -8.42 -10.77
C GLU A 47 21.49 -7.77 -11.83
N ILE A 48 22.55 -7.07 -11.41
CA ILE A 48 23.54 -6.43 -12.28
C ILE A 48 24.90 -7.11 -12.17
N ALA A 49 25.73 -6.88 -13.18
CA ALA A 49 27.05 -7.49 -13.26
C ALA A 49 27.96 -7.04 -12.10
N LEU A 50 28.50 -7.99 -11.37
CA LEU A 50 29.61 -7.77 -10.44
C LEU A 50 30.93 -7.83 -11.22
N THR A 51 31.74 -6.81 -11.07
CA THR A 51 33.07 -6.70 -11.71
C THR A 51 34.13 -6.38 -10.66
N SER A 52 35.36 -6.16 -11.08
CA SER A 52 36.44 -5.73 -10.20
C SER A 52 37.22 -4.56 -10.79
N ARG A 53 37.66 -3.65 -9.95
CA ARG A 53 38.35 -2.43 -10.37
C ARG A 53 39.77 -2.69 -10.88
N ASP A 54 40.50 -3.59 -10.29
CA ASP A 54 41.92 -3.85 -10.63
C ASP A 54 42.12 -5.30 -11.04
N LYS A 55 41.74 -5.63 -12.28
CA LYS A 55 41.81 -7.00 -12.83
C LYS A 55 43.22 -7.64 -12.79
N ASN A 56 44.26 -6.84 -12.61
CA ASN A 56 45.67 -7.28 -12.66
C ASN A 56 46.37 -7.33 -11.31
N LYS A 57 45.64 -7.07 -10.18
CA LYS A 57 46.21 -7.15 -8.83
C LYS A 57 45.70 -8.36 -8.06
N THR A 58 46.49 -8.84 -7.12
CA THR A 58 46.12 -9.95 -6.23
C THR A 58 44.94 -9.63 -5.29
N ASP A 59 44.73 -8.36 -4.95
CA ASP A 59 43.61 -7.87 -4.17
C ASP A 59 42.60 -7.12 -5.08
N GLN A 60 41.68 -7.88 -5.64
CA GLN A 60 40.63 -7.34 -6.48
C GLN A 60 39.50 -6.73 -5.60
N VAL A 61 39.21 -5.44 -5.79
CA VAL A 61 38.09 -4.77 -5.13
C VAL A 61 36.81 -5.04 -5.92
N PRO A 62 35.81 -5.77 -5.36
CA PRO A 62 34.51 -5.94 -5.99
C PRO A 62 33.87 -4.58 -6.30
N LEU A 63 33.28 -4.46 -7.50
CA LEU A 63 32.65 -3.25 -7.99
C LEU A 63 31.39 -3.60 -8.77
N CYS A 64 30.30 -2.89 -8.50
CA CYS A 64 29.17 -2.79 -9.40
C CYS A 64 28.68 -1.34 -9.48
N GLY A 65 27.93 -0.98 -10.50
CA GLY A 65 27.49 0.39 -10.65
C GLY A 65 26.23 0.52 -11.48
N VAL A 66 25.49 1.60 -11.23
CA VAL A 66 24.24 1.95 -11.92
C VAL A 66 24.37 3.33 -12.55
N PRO A 67 23.82 3.57 -13.77
CA PRO A 67 23.83 4.89 -14.38
C PRO A 67 23.07 5.91 -13.51
N HIS A 68 23.63 7.10 -13.31
CA HIS A 68 23.03 8.10 -12.42
C HIS A 68 21.62 8.53 -12.88
N HIS A 69 21.39 8.63 -14.19
CA HIS A 69 20.10 9.02 -14.75
C HIS A 69 18.99 7.96 -14.55
N ALA A 70 19.37 6.72 -14.27
CA ALA A 70 18.44 5.60 -14.05
C ALA A 70 18.34 5.18 -12.58
N VAL A 71 18.95 5.90 -11.66
CA VAL A 71 19.10 5.56 -10.24
C VAL A 71 17.77 5.25 -9.56
N THR A 72 16.70 5.99 -9.88
CA THR A 72 15.38 5.84 -9.27
C THR A 72 14.84 4.39 -9.36
N GLY A 73 14.95 3.75 -10.52
CA GLY A 73 14.49 2.37 -10.69
C GLY A 73 15.26 1.35 -9.83
N TYR A 74 16.54 1.59 -9.61
CA TYR A 74 17.38 0.75 -8.75
C TYR A 74 17.12 1.00 -7.27
N LEU A 75 16.89 2.26 -6.86
CA LEU A 75 16.47 2.61 -5.50
C LEU A 75 15.17 1.88 -5.11
N VAL A 76 14.15 1.87 -6.00
CA VAL A 76 12.89 1.14 -5.76
C VAL A 76 13.15 -0.32 -5.40
N LYS A 77 14.03 -1.01 -6.14
CA LYS A 77 14.32 -2.43 -5.91
C LYS A 77 14.97 -2.66 -4.54
N LEU A 78 15.97 -1.84 -4.18
CA LEU A 78 16.69 -1.97 -2.90
C LEU A 78 15.79 -1.64 -1.71
N LEU A 79 15.02 -0.57 -1.79
CA LEU A 79 14.09 -0.15 -0.73
C LEU A 79 12.97 -1.18 -0.52
N LYS A 80 12.45 -1.79 -1.59
CA LYS A 80 11.51 -2.91 -1.50
C LYS A 80 12.13 -4.16 -0.86
N ALA A 81 13.43 -4.36 -1.04
CA ALA A 81 14.18 -5.41 -0.37
C ALA A 81 14.55 -5.08 1.09
N GLY A 82 14.03 -3.96 1.64
CA GLY A 82 14.28 -3.52 3.01
C GLY A 82 15.67 -2.92 3.24
N ARG A 83 16.38 -2.50 2.16
CA ARG A 83 17.74 -1.93 2.27
C ARG A 83 17.73 -0.42 2.19
N SER A 84 18.52 0.22 3.05
CA SER A 84 18.79 1.66 2.99
C SER A 84 19.92 1.97 2.03
N VAL A 85 19.87 3.14 1.39
CA VAL A 85 20.86 3.61 0.41
C VAL A 85 21.33 5.01 0.76
N ALA A 86 22.64 5.18 0.96
CA ALA A 86 23.27 6.49 1.14
C ALA A 86 23.74 7.03 -0.23
N LEU A 87 23.11 8.08 -0.71
CA LEU A 87 23.42 8.71 -1.98
C LEU A 87 24.53 9.74 -1.79
N CYS A 88 25.67 9.50 -2.39
CA CYS A 88 26.85 10.32 -2.29
C CYS A 88 27.12 11.06 -3.60
N GLU A 89 27.07 12.39 -3.56
CA GLU A 89 27.29 13.29 -4.69
C GLU A 89 28.61 14.05 -4.62
N GLN A 90 29.04 14.52 -5.79
CA GLN A 90 30.16 15.46 -5.90
C GLN A 90 29.68 16.84 -5.49
N VAL A 91 30.22 17.38 -4.38
CA VAL A 91 29.83 18.70 -3.85
C VAL A 91 30.76 19.83 -4.31
N GLU A 92 31.74 19.51 -5.14
CA GLU A 92 32.73 20.45 -5.66
C GLU A 92 32.74 20.35 -7.20
N ASP A 93 32.89 21.49 -7.89
CA ASP A 93 33.00 21.47 -9.36
C ASP A 93 34.30 20.76 -9.79
N PRO A 94 34.20 19.67 -10.57
CA PRO A 94 35.36 18.93 -11.05
C PRO A 94 36.39 19.78 -11.82
N ARG A 95 35.97 20.94 -12.38
CA ARG A 95 36.85 21.86 -13.13
C ARG A 95 37.68 22.76 -12.24
N LEU A 96 37.22 22.98 -11.01
CA LEU A 96 37.87 23.86 -10.01
C LEU A 96 38.66 23.06 -8.97
N ALA A 97 38.44 21.78 -8.87
CA ALA A 97 39.08 20.92 -7.88
C ALA A 97 40.57 20.75 -8.13
N LYS A 98 41.41 21.16 -7.15
CA LYS A 98 42.86 20.93 -7.16
C LYS A 98 43.17 19.50 -6.66
N GLY A 99 42.64 18.48 -7.29
CA GLY A 99 42.86 17.09 -6.90
C GLY A 99 41.61 16.22 -7.02
N LEU A 100 41.38 15.35 -6.02
CA LEU A 100 40.20 14.51 -5.97
C LEU A 100 38.98 15.36 -5.59
N VAL A 101 37.95 15.34 -6.41
CA VAL A 101 36.65 16.00 -6.14
C VAL A 101 36.08 15.52 -4.82
N ARG A 102 35.69 16.45 -3.94
CA ARG A 102 35.05 16.15 -2.67
C ARG A 102 33.64 15.59 -2.89
N ARG A 103 33.33 14.56 -2.13
CA ARG A 103 32.02 13.91 -2.16
C ARG A 103 31.45 13.85 -0.76
N GLU A 104 30.14 14.02 -0.67
CA GLU A 104 29.40 13.93 0.58
C GLU A 104 28.10 13.16 0.36
N VAL A 105 27.61 12.50 1.41
CA VAL A 105 26.28 11.91 1.40
C VAL A 105 25.28 13.06 1.50
N VAL A 106 24.54 13.28 0.43
CA VAL A 106 23.52 14.32 0.34
C VAL A 106 22.17 13.86 0.86
N ARG A 107 21.95 12.54 0.89
CA ARG A 107 20.71 11.95 1.36
C ARG A 107 20.86 10.47 1.68
N VAL A 108 20.13 10.03 2.71
CA VAL A 108 19.96 8.59 3.01
C VAL A 108 18.51 8.23 2.71
N TYR A 109 18.32 7.31 1.78
CA TYR A 109 17.02 6.73 1.47
C TYR A 109 16.82 5.50 2.34
N THR A 110 15.76 5.48 3.11
CA THR A 110 15.33 4.30 3.87
C THR A 110 13.90 3.92 3.48
N PRO A 111 13.47 2.67 3.67
CA PRO A 111 12.11 2.26 3.28
C PRO A 111 11.00 3.14 3.88
N GLY A 112 11.20 3.67 5.11
CA GLY A 112 10.23 4.48 5.84
C GLY A 112 10.31 5.98 5.59
N THR A 113 11.39 6.52 4.97
CA THR A 113 11.61 7.97 4.82
C THR A 113 11.45 8.50 3.40
N LEU A 114 10.71 7.78 2.55
CA LEU A 114 10.49 8.16 1.16
C LEU A 114 9.52 9.34 1.03
N ILE A 115 9.84 10.25 0.09
CA ILE A 115 8.99 11.41 -0.25
C ILE A 115 8.78 11.59 -1.75
N GLU A 116 9.57 10.91 -2.57
CA GLU A 116 9.48 10.98 -4.02
C GLU A 116 8.23 10.26 -4.52
N SER A 117 7.43 10.95 -5.35
CA SER A 117 6.20 10.41 -5.91
C SER A 117 6.40 9.12 -6.70
N ASP A 118 7.54 9.02 -7.41
CA ASP A 118 7.86 7.87 -8.26
C ASP A 118 8.24 6.61 -7.46
N LEU A 119 8.56 6.79 -6.15
CA LEU A 119 8.91 5.70 -5.24
C LEU A 119 7.72 5.26 -4.38
N LEU A 120 6.63 6.02 -4.37
CA LEU A 120 5.48 5.83 -3.49
C LEU A 120 4.23 5.39 -4.27
N THR A 121 3.46 4.47 -3.70
CA THR A 121 2.13 4.13 -4.21
C THR A 121 1.15 5.26 -3.83
N PRO A 122 0.39 5.84 -4.76
CA PRO A 122 -0.44 7.03 -4.50
C PRO A 122 -1.46 6.86 -3.36
N GLY A 123 -2.24 5.79 -3.39
CA GLY A 123 -3.31 5.52 -2.40
C GLY A 123 -2.85 4.79 -1.14
N GLU A 124 -1.55 4.51 -0.96
CA GLU A 124 -1.02 3.82 0.20
C GLU A 124 -0.15 4.76 1.05
N PRO A 125 -0.21 4.66 2.41
CA PRO A 125 0.73 5.35 3.29
C PRO A 125 2.11 4.71 3.23
N ASN A 126 3.14 5.46 3.64
CA ASN A 126 4.51 4.98 3.76
C ASN A 126 5.02 5.23 5.18
N PHE A 127 4.62 4.39 6.12
CA PHE A 127 4.94 4.60 7.53
C PHE A 127 6.34 4.15 7.89
N LEU A 128 7.07 5.03 8.58
CA LEU A 128 8.19 4.74 9.45
C LEU A 128 7.63 4.58 10.86
N ALA A 129 7.84 3.45 11.51
CA ALA A 129 7.43 3.22 12.89
C ALA A 129 8.65 3.17 13.84
N SER A 130 8.41 3.43 15.12
CA SER A 130 9.40 3.28 16.19
C SER A 130 8.77 2.57 17.37
N LEU A 131 9.47 1.57 17.91
CA LEU A 131 9.03 0.74 19.02
C LEU A 131 10.10 0.72 20.11
N CYS A 132 9.69 0.95 21.35
CA CYS A 132 10.53 0.83 22.53
C CYS A 132 9.77 0.08 23.62
N VAL A 133 10.44 -0.82 24.33
CA VAL A 133 9.86 -1.67 25.37
C VAL A 133 10.50 -1.36 26.72
N SER A 134 9.71 -1.40 27.76
CA SER A 134 10.13 -1.30 29.15
C SER A 134 9.44 -2.38 29.99
N PRO A 135 9.86 -2.60 31.25
CA PRO A 135 9.18 -3.53 32.15
C PRO A 135 7.70 -3.16 32.42
N THR A 136 7.30 -1.91 32.21
CA THR A 136 5.95 -1.40 32.46
C THR A 136 5.06 -1.42 31.22
N GLY A 137 5.61 -1.70 30.03
CA GLY A 137 4.84 -1.69 28.80
C GLY A 137 5.68 -1.39 27.56
N ALA A 138 5.01 -1.01 26.48
CA ALA A 138 5.64 -0.66 25.21
C ALA A 138 5.05 0.63 24.62
N GLY A 139 5.92 1.44 24.01
CA GLY A 139 5.53 2.62 23.23
C GLY A 139 5.72 2.34 21.74
N LEU A 140 4.76 2.78 20.93
CA LEU A 140 4.82 2.76 19.48
C LEU A 140 4.51 4.15 18.94
N ALA A 141 5.30 4.62 17.99
CA ALA A 141 4.96 5.79 17.19
C ALA A 141 5.14 5.47 15.71
N TRP A 142 4.40 6.17 14.86
CA TRP A 142 4.57 6.05 13.40
C TRP A 142 4.34 7.39 12.71
N LEU A 143 5.11 7.60 11.66
CA LEU A 143 5.14 8.80 10.87
C LEU A 143 5.16 8.45 9.38
N ASP A 144 4.26 9.03 8.61
CA ASP A 144 4.41 9.10 7.15
C ASP A 144 5.05 10.44 6.79
N LEU A 145 6.35 10.42 6.47
CA LEU A 145 7.10 11.62 6.13
C LEU A 145 6.56 12.30 4.86
N SER A 146 5.96 11.52 3.96
CA SER A 146 5.42 12.04 2.70
C SER A 146 4.11 12.82 2.88
N THR A 147 3.37 12.58 3.96
CA THR A 147 2.07 13.22 4.22
C THR A 147 2.09 14.10 5.48
N GLY A 148 3.01 13.85 6.41
CA GLY A 148 3.05 14.50 7.72
C GLY A 148 2.10 13.87 8.75
N GLU A 149 1.49 12.71 8.46
CA GLU A 149 0.69 11.96 9.45
C GLU A 149 1.62 11.42 10.54
N PHE A 150 1.38 11.82 11.79
CA PHE A 150 2.21 11.44 12.93
C PHE A 150 1.34 11.00 14.11
N ARG A 151 1.54 9.76 14.57
CA ARG A 151 0.77 9.17 15.66
C ARG A 151 1.67 8.45 16.65
N ALA A 152 1.19 8.31 17.90
CA ALA A 152 1.85 7.53 18.94
C ALA A 152 0.84 6.86 19.85
N LEU A 153 1.24 5.75 20.48
CA LEU A 153 0.47 5.06 21.49
C LEU A 153 1.38 4.43 22.55
N GLU A 154 0.82 4.17 23.70
CA GLU A 154 1.48 3.45 24.78
C GLU A 154 0.56 2.33 25.27
N MET A 155 1.13 1.16 25.50
CA MET A 155 0.45 -0.04 25.99
C MET A 155 1.13 -0.53 27.27
N SER A 156 0.35 -0.88 28.28
CA SER A 156 0.79 -1.51 29.52
C SER A 156 0.99 -3.02 29.33
N GLU A 157 1.03 -3.78 30.40
CA GLU A 157 1.17 -5.24 30.44
C GLU A 157 0.36 -5.98 29.37
N GLY A 158 0.87 -7.08 28.85
CA GLY A 158 0.27 -7.84 27.74
C GLY A 158 0.32 -7.12 26.40
N TRP A 159 1.30 -6.27 26.20
CA TRP A 159 1.46 -5.44 25.00
C TRP A 159 1.80 -6.23 23.72
N GLU A 160 2.41 -7.40 23.82
CA GLU A 160 3.02 -8.11 22.66
C GLU A 160 2.00 -8.40 21.56
N ASP A 161 0.88 -9.04 21.89
CA ASP A 161 -0.15 -9.38 20.90
C ASP A 161 -0.85 -8.13 20.34
N ARG A 162 -1.17 -7.17 21.23
CA ARG A 162 -1.78 -5.89 20.82
C ARG A 162 -0.84 -5.06 19.93
N MET A 163 0.46 -5.10 20.20
CA MET A 163 1.46 -4.43 19.41
C MET A 163 1.62 -5.10 18.03
N ARG A 164 1.53 -6.42 18.00
CA ARG A 164 1.54 -7.21 16.76
C ARG A 164 0.35 -6.82 15.88
N ASP A 165 -0.85 -6.78 16.44
CA ASP A 165 -2.05 -6.39 15.71
C ASP A 165 -1.93 -4.95 15.19
N GLU A 166 -1.36 -4.03 15.97
CA GLU A 166 -1.16 -2.64 15.58
C GLU A 166 -0.14 -2.50 14.45
N LEU A 167 1.00 -3.18 14.53
CA LEU A 167 2.01 -3.19 13.45
C LEU A 167 1.47 -3.77 12.14
N ILE A 168 0.63 -4.79 12.22
CA ILE A 168 -0.05 -5.36 11.05
C ILE A 168 -1.04 -4.36 10.45
N ARG A 169 -1.77 -3.63 11.29
CA ARG A 169 -2.74 -2.62 10.86
C ARG A 169 -2.08 -1.42 10.19
N ILE A 170 -0.92 -0.98 10.71
CA ILE A 170 -0.15 0.15 10.20
C ILE A 170 0.61 -0.25 8.93
N GLU A 171 1.06 -1.50 8.83
CA GLU A 171 1.94 -2.01 7.75
C GLU A 171 3.18 -1.11 7.55
N PRO A 172 3.99 -0.83 8.60
CA PRO A 172 5.12 0.06 8.46
C PRO A 172 6.17 -0.53 7.51
N ARG A 173 6.78 0.33 6.71
CA ARG A 173 7.85 -0.07 5.79
C ARG A 173 9.18 -0.24 6.50
N GLU A 174 9.32 0.42 7.64
CA GLU A 174 10.53 0.39 8.47
C GLU A 174 10.13 0.52 9.95
N LEU A 175 10.80 -0.25 10.82
CA LEU A 175 10.63 -0.22 12.27
C LEU A 175 11.96 0.16 12.93
N LEU A 176 12.00 1.31 13.57
CA LEU A 176 13.12 1.80 14.34
C LEU A 176 13.03 1.25 15.77
N VAL A 177 14.11 0.65 16.27
CA VAL A 177 14.15 0.04 17.61
C VAL A 177 15.45 0.41 18.32
N PRO A 178 15.50 0.44 19.67
CA PRO A 178 16.74 0.61 20.41
C PRO A 178 17.72 -0.52 20.10
N HIS A 179 19.01 -0.18 20.00
CA HIS A 179 20.06 -1.13 19.63
C HIS A 179 20.12 -2.34 20.56
N ASP A 180 19.97 -2.14 21.86
CA ASP A 180 19.97 -3.17 22.89
C ASP A 180 18.76 -4.11 22.84
N GLN A 181 17.62 -3.66 22.27
CA GLN A 181 16.40 -4.43 22.11
C GLN A 181 16.25 -5.01 20.68
N SER A 182 17.17 -4.67 19.77
CA SER A 182 17.01 -4.92 18.33
C SER A 182 16.91 -6.42 17.99
N GLU A 183 17.67 -7.29 18.65
CA GLU A 183 17.63 -8.74 18.38
C GLU A 183 16.31 -9.37 18.82
N GLN A 184 15.81 -9.00 20.01
CA GLN A 184 14.54 -9.48 20.54
C GLN A 184 13.36 -9.02 19.65
N LEU A 185 13.30 -7.72 19.35
CA LEU A 185 12.20 -7.14 18.58
C LEU A 185 12.23 -7.58 17.10
N ARG A 186 13.42 -7.81 16.55
CA ARG A 186 13.55 -8.39 15.21
C ARG A 186 12.99 -9.80 15.14
N ARG A 187 13.24 -10.65 16.14
CA ARG A 187 12.67 -12.00 16.20
C ARG A 187 11.14 -11.97 16.28
N LEU A 188 10.57 -11.03 17.04
CA LEU A 188 9.13 -10.92 17.21
C LEU A 188 8.40 -10.37 15.98
N PHE A 189 9.02 -9.43 15.24
CA PHE A 189 8.29 -8.62 14.25
C PHE A 189 8.85 -8.68 12.82
N SER A 190 9.96 -9.38 12.54
CA SER A 190 10.54 -9.47 11.19
C SER A 190 9.62 -10.12 10.15
N ALA A 191 8.67 -10.95 10.59
CA ALA A 191 7.65 -11.53 9.71
C ALA A 191 6.55 -10.53 9.31
N ILE A 192 6.49 -9.36 9.99
CA ILE A 192 5.46 -8.34 9.81
C ILE A 192 6.05 -7.11 9.12
N VAL A 193 7.25 -6.69 9.56
CA VAL A 193 7.90 -5.48 9.07
C VAL A 193 9.10 -5.84 8.22
N PRO A 194 9.17 -5.35 6.97
CA PRO A 194 10.25 -5.73 6.03
C PRO A 194 11.63 -5.23 6.43
N ALA A 195 11.72 -4.12 7.16
CA ALA A 195 12.99 -3.54 7.61
C ALA A 195 12.94 -3.18 9.10
N VAL A 196 13.85 -3.74 9.90
CA VAL A 196 14.04 -3.40 11.32
C VAL A 196 15.40 -2.73 11.48
N THR A 197 15.39 -1.45 11.78
CA THR A 197 16.57 -0.58 11.90
C THR A 197 16.91 -0.37 13.39
N ALA A 198 18.10 -0.72 13.79
CA ALA A 198 18.60 -0.45 15.13
C ALA A 198 19.11 1.00 15.24
N ALA A 199 18.78 1.70 16.32
CA ALA A 199 19.24 3.05 16.58
C ALA A 199 19.79 3.19 18.00
N GLU A 200 20.62 4.20 18.22
CA GLU A 200 21.21 4.47 19.52
C GLU A 200 20.15 4.74 20.58
N MET A 201 20.34 4.20 21.80
CA MET A 201 19.40 4.38 22.90
C MET A 201 19.18 5.85 23.26
N ALA A 202 20.17 6.71 23.01
CA ALA A 202 20.10 8.13 23.31
C ALA A 202 18.94 8.86 22.59
N ILE A 203 18.53 8.43 21.40
CA ILE A 203 17.40 9.05 20.70
C ILE A 203 16.04 8.67 21.28
N PHE A 204 15.98 7.64 22.14
CA PHE A 204 14.80 7.18 22.86
C PHE A 204 14.67 7.81 24.25
N ASP A 205 15.55 8.73 24.63
CA ASP A 205 15.41 9.44 25.91
C ASP A 205 14.17 10.29 25.94
N SER A 206 13.31 10.08 26.93
CA SER A 206 11.98 10.74 27.03
C SER A 206 12.09 12.26 27.27
N THR A 207 13.17 12.72 27.93
CA THR A 207 13.39 14.14 28.23
C THR A 207 13.84 14.87 26.96
N ALA A 208 14.79 14.29 26.23
CA ALA A 208 15.23 14.80 24.95
C ALA A 208 14.08 14.79 23.92
N ALA A 209 13.30 13.72 23.90
CA ALA A 209 12.12 13.56 23.06
C ALA A 209 11.08 14.66 23.33
N ARG A 210 10.78 14.95 24.61
CA ARG A 210 9.87 16.03 25.00
C ARG A 210 10.34 17.37 24.47
N THR A 211 11.61 17.72 24.66
CA THR A 211 12.19 18.97 24.17
C THR A 211 12.06 19.07 22.66
N LEU A 212 12.41 18.01 21.94
CA LEU A 212 12.35 17.96 20.49
C LEU A 212 10.92 18.12 19.94
N LEU A 213 9.92 17.52 20.60
CA LEU A 213 8.50 17.63 20.22
C LEU A 213 7.94 19.03 20.51
N LEU A 214 8.31 19.66 21.65
CA LEU A 214 7.92 21.04 21.96
C LEU A 214 8.47 22.02 20.91
N GLU A 215 9.73 21.86 20.52
CA GLU A 215 10.34 22.63 19.44
C GLU A 215 9.69 22.41 18.09
N GLN A 216 9.40 21.13 17.74
CA GLN A 216 8.77 20.77 16.47
C GLN A 216 7.41 21.41 16.30
N PHE A 217 6.58 21.38 17.32
CA PHE A 217 5.21 21.89 17.26
C PHE A 217 5.08 23.34 17.70
N GLN A 218 6.17 23.96 18.17
CA GLN A 218 6.23 25.36 18.66
C GLN A 218 5.21 25.61 19.75
N VAL A 219 5.12 24.69 20.72
CA VAL A 219 4.20 24.76 21.85
C VAL A 219 4.95 24.70 23.18
N SER A 220 4.34 25.22 24.25
CA SER A 220 4.91 25.20 25.60
C SER A 220 4.54 23.95 26.40
N SER A 221 3.56 23.17 25.93
CA SER A 221 3.08 21.93 26.59
C SER A 221 2.58 20.93 25.56
N LEU A 222 2.77 19.64 25.84
CA LEU A 222 2.27 18.52 25.03
C LEU A 222 0.91 18.00 25.51
N ALA A 223 0.30 18.61 26.54
CA ALA A 223 -0.99 18.18 27.08
C ALA A 223 -2.10 18.14 26.01
N GLY A 224 -2.11 19.13 25.11
CA GLY A 224 -3.06 19.18 23.98
C GLY A 224 -2.94 18.03 22.97
N PHE A 225 -1.83 17.28 23.00
CA PHE A 225 -1.60 16.09 22.17
C PHE A 225 -1.88 14.79 22.92
N GLY A 226 -2.20 14.83 24.25
CA GLY A 226 -2.55 13.68 25.07
C GLY A 226 -1.38 12.73 25.36
N CYS A 227 -0.13 13.20 25.28
CA CYS A 227 1.07 12.39 25.48
C CYS A 227 1.92 12.78 26.71
N ASP A 228 1.55 13.82 27.47
CA ASP A 228 2.35 14.30 28.59
C ASP A 228 2.63 13.21 29.64
N GLU A 229 1.66 12.34 29.92
CA GLU A 229 1.75 11.25 30.90
C GLU A 229 2.11 9.89 30.27
N LYS A 230 2.59 9.89 29.01
CA LYS A 230 2.92 8.67 28.25
C LYS A 230 4.40 8.68 27.84
N PRO A 231 5.31 8.33 28.75
CA PRO A 231 6.75 8.47 28.53
C PRO A 231 7.27 7.59 27.38
N LEU A 232 6.73 6.38 27.19
CA LEU A 232 7.15 5.49 26.11
C LEU A 232 6.65 5.97 24.74
N ALA A 233 5.42 6.51 24.68
CA ALA A 233 4.91 7.14 23.47
C ALA A 233 5.73 8.38 23.09
N LEU A 234 6.14 9.19 24.08
CA LEU A 234 7.04 10.33 23.87
C LEU A 234 8.41 9.89 23.35
N SER A 235 9.03 8.89 24.00
CA SER A 235 10.32 8.34 23.59
C SER A 235 10.31 7.90 22.14
N THR A 236 9.32 7.12 21.74
CA THR A 236 9.22 6.61 20.37
C THR A 236 8.92 7.73 19.36
N ALA A 237 8.05 8.69 19.70
CA ALA A 237 7.78 9.83 18.84
C ALA A 237 9.04 10.72 18.65
N GLY A 238 9.77 10.97 19.73
CA GLY A 238 11.05 11.71 19.68
C GLY A 238 12.11 10.99 18.87
N ALA A 239 12.22 9.67 19.02
CA ALA A 239 13.15 8.84 18.24
C ALA A 239 12.90 8.95 16.74
N LEU A 240 11.62 8.92 16.29
CA LEU A 240 11.27 9.12 14.89
C LEU A 240 11.71 10.48 14.36
N LEU A 241 11.42 11.57 15.08
CA LEU A 241 11.82 12.90 14.66
C LEU A 241 13.35 13.05 14.63
N SER A 242 14.07 12.48 15.60
CA SER A 242 15.52 12.49 15.64
C SER A 242 16.10 11.75 14.43
N TYR A 243 15.58 10.55 14.15
CA TYR A 243 16.02 9.74 13.01
C TYR A 243 15.76 10.43 11.67
N VAL A 244 14.58 11.02 11.49
CA VAL A 244 14.27 11.78 10.27
C VAL A 244 15.19 12.98 10.10
N LYS A 245 15.50 13.72 11.17
CA LYS A 245 16.46 14.83 11.12
C LYS A 245 17.88 14.39 10.77
N GLN A 246 18.27 13.17 11.17
CA GLN A 246 19.58 12.58 10.81
C GLN A 246 19.63 12.12 9.34
N THR A 247 18.53 11.54 8.84
CA THR A 247 18.44 11.06 7.45
C THR A 247 18.17 12.20 6.44
N GLN A 248 17.61 13.32 6.91
CA GLN A 248 17.27 14.52 6.12
C GLN A 248 17.90 15.77 6.75
N PRO A 249 19.23 15.91 6.75
CA PRO A 249 19.92 16.98 7.46
C PRO A 249 19.55 18.37 6.93
N GLY A 250 19.40 19.34 7.84
CA GLY A 250 19.14 20.73 7.49
C GLY A 250 17.70 21.08 7.11
N THR A 251 16.77 20.11 7.17
CA THR A 251 15.35 20.32 6.82
C THR A 251 14.50 20.61 8.06
N ARG A 252 13.54 21.55 7.90
CA ARG A 252 12.47 21.75 8.88
C ARG A 252 11.26 20.90 8.49
N LEU A 253 10.67 20.19 9.44
CA LEU A 253 9.52 19.32 9.20
C LEU A 253 8.18 20.08 9.38
N SER A 254 8.05 21.28 8.81
CA SER A 254 6.89 22.16 9.03
C SER A 254 5.56 21.61 8.46
N HIS A 255 5.61 20.57 7.67
CA HIS A 255 4.43 19.82 7.22
C HIS A 255 3.95 18.78 8.27
N VAL A 256 4.79 18.42 9.24
CA VAL A 256 4.40 17.58 10.38
C VAL A 256 3.87 18.51 11.47
N VAL A 257 2.57 18.78 11.40
CA VAL A 257 1.93 19.83 12.21
C VAL A 257 1.28 19.31 13.50
N ARG A 258 1.09 18.02 13.64
CA ARG A 258 0.36 17.43 14.76
C ARG A 258 0.84 16.02 15.09
N LEU A 259 0.97 15.72 16.38
CA LEU A 259 1.03 14.37 16.93
C LEU A 259 -0.36 14.00 17.45
N THR A 260 -0.86 12.84 17.06
CA THR A 260 -2.12 12.30 17.61
C THR A 260 -1.80 11.07 18.44
N THR A 261 -2.13 11.12 19.74
CA THR A 261 -1.96 9.94 20.58
C THR A 261 -3.21 9.07 20.52
N HIS A 262 -3.00 7.78 20.22
CA HIS A 262 -4.04 6.79 20.42
C HIS A 262 -4.05 6.38 21.90
N GLY A 263 -5.09 6.80 22.61
CA GLY A 263 -5.53 6.10 23.80
C GLY A 263 -6.57 5.06 23.40
N SER A 264 -7.10 4.30 24.34
CA SER A 264 -8.29 3.46 24.19
C SER A 264 -9.51 4.30 23.74
N GLY A 265 -9.41 4.93 22.56
CA GLY A 265 -10.44 5.77 21.96
C GLY A 265 -11.54 4.91 21.33
N PRO A 266 -12.63 5.53 20.88
CA PRO A 266 -13.82 4.87 20.35
C PRO A 266 -13.58 4.27 18.95
N ILE A 267 -12.57 3.40 18.80
CA ILE A 267 -12.21 2.71 17.55
C ILE A 267 -12.49 1.22 17.73
N MET A 268 -13.16 0.60 16.76
CA MET A 268 -13.37 -0.82 16.69
C MET A 268 -12.03 -1.55 16.53
N THR A 269 -11.78 -2.54 17.38
CA THR A 269 -10.59 -3.38 17.25
C THR A 269 -10.82 -4.47 16.20
N LEU A 270 -9.88 -4.58 15.27
CA LEU A 270 -9.84 -5.59 14.23
C LEU A 270 -8.48 -6.29 14.31
N ASP A 271 -8.46 -7.55 14.73
CA ASP A 271 -7.23 -8.35 14.76
C ASP A 271 -6.79 -8.77 13.33
N ARG A 272 -5.60 -9.35 13.24
CA ARG A 272 -5.03 -9.80 11.97
C ARG A 272 -5.92 -10.81 11.25
N ALA A 273 -6.44 -11.78 12.01
CA ALA A 273 -7.29 -12.84 11.45
C ALA A 273 -8.54 -12.22 10.83
N THR A 274 -9.18 -11.28 11.53
CA THR A 274 -10.37 -10.58 11.05
C THR A 274 -10.10 -9.74 9.80
N GLN A 275 -9.02 -8.95 9.77
CA GLN A 275 -8.67 -8.15 8.59
C GLN A 275 -8.44 -9.02 7.35
N ARG A 276 -7.75 -10.15 7.51
CA ARG A 276 -7.46 -11.13 6.46
C ARG A 276 -8.71 -11.91 6.03
N ASN A 277 -9.46 -12.44 7.00
CA ASN A 277 -10.62 -13.29 6.72
C ASN A 277 -11.76 -12.51 6.07
N LEU A 278 -11.92 -11.23 6.40
CA LEU A 278 -12.88 -10.32 5.77
C LEU A 278 -12.34 -9.65 4.49
N GLU A 279 -11.08 -9.87 4.15
CA GLU A 279 -10.42 -9.30 2.98
C GLU A 279 -10.63 -7.77 2.89
N LEU A 280 -10.35 -7.06 4.00
CA LEU A 280 -10.69 -5.65 4.11
C LEU A 280 -9.93 -4.77 3.12
N VAL A 281 -8.63 -5.00 2.97
CA VAL A 281 -7.74 -4.18 2.13
C VAL A 281 -7.16 -4.98 0.97
N ARG A 282 -6.89 -6.27 1.19
CA ARG A 282 -6.27 -7.17 0.21
C ARG A 282 -6.96 -8.51 0.25
N ARG A 283 -7.03 -9.18 -0.89
CA ARG A 283 -7.49 -10.57 -0.98
C ARG A 283 -6.53 -11.51 -0.26
N ALA A 284 -7.10 -12.48 0.45
CA ALA A 284 -6.31 -13.46 1.20
C ALA A 284 -5.53 -14.43 0.28
N THR A 285 -6.01 -14.66 -0.96
CA THR A 285 -5.46 -15.65 -1.90
C THR A 285 -4.20 -15.17 -2.64
N ASP A 286 -4.16 -13.93 -3.08
CA ASP A 286 -3.11 -13.39 -3.96
C ASP A 286 -2.55 -12.04 -3.52
N GLY A 287 -3.06 -11.47 -2.41
CA GLY A 287 -2.63 -10.19 -1.87
C GLY A 287 -3.01 -8.97 -2.70
N ARG A 288 -3.85 -9.12 -3.73
CA ARG A 288 -4.28 -8.01 -4.58
C ARG A 288 -5.32 -7.14 -3.88
N LEU A 289 -5.37 -5.87 -4.27
CA LEU A 289 -6.39 -4.92 -3.82
C LEU A 289 -7.77 -5.26 -4.40
N GLU A 290 -7.82 -5.61 -5.70
CA GLU A 290 -9.05 -5.96 -6.40
C GLU A 290 -9.72 -7.17 -5.75
N GLY A 291 -11.02 -7.02 -5.46
CA GLY A 291 -11.81 -8.04 -4.76
C GLY A 291 -11.76 -7.94 -3.23
N SER A 292 -11.15 -6.89 -2.67
CA SER A 292 -11.26 -6.51 -1.25
C SER A 292 -12.44 -5.58 -1.00
N LEU A 293 -12.81 -5.39 0.28
CA LEU A 293 -13.82 -4.39 0.66
C LEU A 293 -13.40 -2.98 0.24
N LEU A 294 -12.12 -2.62 0.48
CA LEU A 294 -11.60 -1.31 0.09
C LEU A 294 -11.79 -1.07 -1.41
N SER A 295 -11.45 -2.04 -2.25
CA SER A 295 -11.66 -1.95 -3.71
C SER A 295 -13.13 -1.77 -4.10
N ALA A 296 -14.05 -2.42 -3.38
CA ALA A 296 -15.48 -2.30 -3.63
C ALA A 296 -16.04 -0.90 -3.27
N LEU A 297 -15.44 -0.23 -2.29
CA LEU A 297 -15.88 1.08 -1.78
C LEU A 297 -15.13 2.25 -2.42
N ASP A 298 -13.92 2.03 -2.93
CA ASP A 298 -13.07 3.13 -3.40
C ASP A 298 -13.59 3.71 -4.73
N ARG A 299 -14.14 4.91 -4.62
CA ARG A 299 -14.51 5.80 -5.72
C ARG A 299 -13.87 7.18 -5.53
N THR A 300 -12.82 7.25 -4.72
CA THR A 300 -12.09 8.50 -4.50
C THR A 300 -11.40 8.98 -5.77
N LEU A 301 -11.16 10.27 -5.87
CA LEU A 301 -10.53 10.93 -7.01
C LEU A 301 -9.13 11.44 -6.68
N THR A 302 -8.84 11.60 -5.39
CA THR A 302 -7.56 12.07 -4.88
C THR A 302 -6.84 10.95 -4.12
N SER A 303 -5.51 10.94 -4.21
CA SER A 303 -4.71 9.99 -3.42
C SER A 303 -4.87 10.18 -1.90
N MET A 304 -5.13 11.42 -1.48
CA MET A 304 -5.43 11.76 -0.09
C MET A 304 -6.74 11.11 0.38
N GLY A 305 -7.78 11.16 -0.46
CA GLY A 305 -9.06 10.49 -0.22
C GLY A 305 -8.91 8.97 -0.14
N ALA A 306 -8.14 8.36 -1.04
CA ALA A 306 -7.88 6.92 -1.03
C ALA A 306 -7.18 6.47 0.26
N ARG A 307 -6.15 7.20 0.72
CA ARG A 307 -5.48 6.93 2.00
C ARG A 307 -6.45 7.08 3.18
N LEU A 308 -7.27 8.10 3.18
CA LEU A 308 -8.25 8.31 4.25
C LEU A 308 -9.34 7.22 4.27
N LEU A 309 -9.85 6.79 3.11
CA LEU A 309 -10.82 5.69 3.04
C LEU A 309 -10.23 4.39 3.57
N ARG A 310 -8.98 4.07 3.18
CA ARG A 310 -8.24 2.95 3.75
C ARG A 310 -8.15 3.04 5.27
N ALA A 311 -7.80 4.21 5.79
CA ALA A 311 -7.74 4.44 7.23
C ALA A 311 -9.11 4.25 7.90
N TRP A 312 -10.22 4.70 7.30
CA TRP A 312 -11.55 4.49 7.84
C TRP A 312 -11.95 3.02 7.87
N VAL A 313 -11.64 2.24 6.83
CA VAL A 313 -11.91 0.80 6.76
C VAL A 313 -11.13 0.03 7.84
N LEU A 314 -9.89 0.42 8.11
CA LEU A 314 -9.05 -0.22 9.14
C LEU A 314 -9.32 0.29 10.57
N HIS A 315 -9.98 1.44 10.71
CA HIS A 315 -10.30 2.09 11.99
C HIS A 315 -11.78 2.52 12.05
N PRO A 316 -12.74 1.55 12.01
CA PRO A 316 -14.14 1.88 12.17
C PRO A 316 -14.38 2.49 13.55
N LEU A 317 -15.34 3.37 13.67
CA LEU A 317 -15.63 4.05 14.94
C LEU A 317 -16.62 3.25 15.77
N THR A 318 -16.45 3.27 17.09
CA THR A 318 -17.42 2.71 18.05
C THR A 318 -18.32 3.79 18.66
N ASP A 319 -17.93 5.06 18.57
CA ASP A 319 -18.78 6.20 18.93
C ASP A 319 -19.74 6.51 17.77
N ILE A 320 -21.03 6.50 18.08
CA ILE A 320 -22.10 6.65 17.08
C ILE A 320 -22.16 8.09 16.56
N VAL A 321 -21.85 9.11 17.37
CA VAL A 321 -22.04 10.52 16.98
C VAL A 321 -21.22 10.87 15.72
N PRO A 322 -19.90 10.68 15.69
CA PRO A 322 -19.12 10.99 14.48
C PRO A 322 -19.45 10.05 13.30
N VAL A 323 -19.99 8.86 13.55
CA VAL A 323 -20.46 7.98 12.46
C VAL A 323 -21.72 8.55 11.82
N LEU A 324 -22.67 9.02 12.64
CA LEU A 324 -23.90 9.67 12.14
C LEU A 324 -23.60 10.94 11.35
N GLU A 325 -22.64 11.76 11.80
CA GLU A 325 -22.20 12.95 11.02
C GLU A 325 -21.69 12.57 9.62
N ARG A 326 -20.90 11.49 9.51
CA ARG A 326 -20.47 10.97 8.19
C ARG A 326 -21.65 10.47 7.36
N GLN A 327 -22.56 9.70 7.98
CA GLN A 327 -23.76 9.20 7.29
C GLN A 327 -24.68 10.31 6.81
N GLU A 328 -24.83 11.39 7.56
CA GLU A 328 -25.60 12.55 7.13
C GLU A 328 -24.99 13.23 5.91
N ALA A 329 -23.67 13.39 5.89
CA ALA A 329 -22.97 13.90 4.71
C ALA A 329 -23.13 12.99 3.49
N VAL A 330 -23.02 11.67 3.67
CA VAL A 330 -23.29 10.69 2.62
C VAL A 330 -24.74 10.78 2.15
N ALA A 331 -25.73 10.92 3.07
CA ALA A 331 -27.15 11.03 2.74
C ALA A 331 -27.46 12.29 1.92
N GLU A 332 -26.91 13.44 2.33
CA GLU A 332 -27.08 14.71 1.62
C GLU A 332 -26.54 14.60 0.17
N LEU A 333 -25.33 14.08 0.01
CA LEU A 333 -24.71 13.93 -1.32
C LEU A 333 -25.28 12.76 -2.13
N HIS A 334 -25.90 11.77 -1.48
CA HIS A 334 -26.65 10.72 -2.16
C HIS A 334 -27.93 11.27 -2.78
N ALA A 335 -28.65 12.13 -2.04
CA ALA A 335 -29.91 12.75 -2.48
C ALA A 335 -29.67 13.83 -3.56
N ASP A 336 -28.57 14.60 -3.48
CA ASP A 336 -28.25 15.66 -4.44
C ASP A 336 -27.17 15.18 -5.43
N PHE A 337 -27.62 14.53 -6.50
CA PHE A 337 -26.77 14.04 -7.58
C PHE A 337 -25.96 15.16 -8.25
N GLU A 338 -26.55 16.31 -8.45
CA GLU A 338 -25.93 17.43 -9.17
C GLU A 338 -24.75 17.98 -8.35
N ARG A 339 -24.97 18.28 -7.08
CA ARG A 339 -23.91 18.75 -6.17
C ARG A 339 -22.80 17.73 -6.03
N ARG A 340 -23.13 16.45 -5.81
CA ARG A 340 -22.14 15.38 -5.79
C ARG A 340 -21.28 15.36 -7.05
N SER A 341 -21.90 15.45 -8.23
CA SER A 341 -21.20 15.40 -9.51
C SER A 341 -20.27 16.60 -9.70
N ARG A 342 -20.71 17.81 -9.33
CA ARG A 342 -19.89 19.04 -9.40
C ARG A 342 -18.71 18.99 -8.44
N LEU A 343 -18.92 18.60 -7.17
CA LEU A 343 -17.84 18.41 -6.20
C LEU A 343 -16.81 17.42 -6.71
N ARG A 344 -17.26 16.29 -7.26
CA ARG A 344 -16.35 15.30 -7.82
C ARG A 344 -15.60 15.81 -9.06
N ALA A 345 -16.24 16.61 -9.91
CA ALA A 345 -15.57 17.22 -11.06
C ALA A 345 -14.46 18.19 -10.63
N ALA A 346 -14.73 19.02 -9.62
CA ALA A 346 -13.73 19.95 -9.08
C ALA A 346 -12.58 19.22 -8.36
N LEU A 347 -12.87 18.13 -7.61
CA LEU A 347 -11.84 17.31 -6.95
C LEU A 347 -10.88 16.63 -7.93
N LYS A 348 -11.28 16.35 -9.16
CA LYS A 348 -10.38 15.82 -10.20
C LYS A 348 -9.18 16.73 -10.50
N GLY A 349 -9.34 18.04 -10.32
CA GLY A 349 -8.29 19.03 -10.52
C GLY A 349 -7.31 19.15 -9.34
N VAL A 350 -7.56 18.41 -8.25
CA VAL A 350 -6.75 18.51 -7.03
C VAL A 350 -5.69 17.41 -7.02
N SER A 351 -4.44 17.83 -7.03
CA SER A 351 -3.28 16.94 -6.86
C SER A 351 -3.11 16.51 -5.39
N ASP A 352 -2.16 15.61 -5.13
CA ASP A 352 -1.83 15.17 -3.78
C ASP A 352 -1.13 16.29 -2.98
N LEU A 353 -1.93 17.15 -2.36
CA LEU A 353 -1.44 18.32 -1.61
C LEU A 353 -0.55 17.91 -0.42
N GLU A 354 -0.82 16.78 0.24
CA GLU A 354 -0.01 16.32 1.36
C GLU A 354 1.42 16.01 0.89
N ARG A 355 1.56 15.22 -0.17
CA ARG A 355 2.86 14.84 -0.73
C ARG A 355 3.57 16.00 -1.45
N LEU A 356 2.81 16.89 -2.09
CA LEU A 356 3.37 18.13 -2.67
C LEU A 356 4.00 18.98 -1.57
N MET A 357 3.29 19.20 -0.47
CA MET A 357 3.80 20.03 0.62
C MET A 357 5.03 19.42 1.30
N SER A 358 5.09 18.12 1.49
CA SER A 358 6.29 17.49 2.05
C SER A 358 7.52 17.72 1.15
N ARG A 359 7.39 17.55 -0.17
CA ARG A 359 8.50 17.83 -1.11
C ARG A 359 8.91 19.30 -1.11
N ILE A 360 7.94 20.22 -1.04
CA ILE A 360 8.20 21.68 -0.97
C ILE A 360 8.98 22.04 0.31
N VAL A 361 8.52 21.51 1.45
CA VAL A 361 9.15 21.76 2.75
C VAL A 361 10.55 21.15 2.82
N LEU A 362 10.71 19.91 2.35
CA LEU A 362 11.97 19.18 2.37
C LEU A 362 12.94 19.56 1.22
N ALA A 363 12.64 20.65 0.49
CA ALA A 363 13.44 21.16 -0.63
C ALA A 363 13.69 20.12 -1.75
N ALA A 364 12.80 19.14 -1.90
CA ALA A 364 12.84 18.13 -2.94
C ALA A 364 11.90 18.45 -4.13
N ALA A 365 11.11 19.53 -4.02
CA ALA A 365 10.15 19.93 -5.06
C ALA A 365 10.85 20.57 -6.25
N ASN A 366 10.30 20.32 -7.44
CA ASN A 366 10.64 21.00 -8.67
C ASN A 366 9.57 22.07 -9.04
N ALA A 367 9.76 22.78 -10.14
CA ALA A 367 8.84 23.83 -10.58
C ALA A 367 7.45 23.26 -10.96
N ARG A 368 7.37 22.03 -11.48
CA ARG A 368 6.10 21.36 -11.80
C ARG A 368 5.28 21.07 -10.54
N ASP A 369 5.94 20.74 -9.41
CA ASP A 369 5.27 20.54 -8.14
C ASP A 369 4.57 21.82 -7.65
N LEU A 370 5.23 22.99 -7.79
CA LEU A 370 4.62 24.28 -7.46
C LEU A 370 3.45 24.62 -8.41
N LEU A 371 3.58 24.32 -9.70
CA LEU A 371 2.48 24.50 -10.64
C LEU A 371 1.29 23.58 -10.32
N ALA A 372 1.53 22.32 -9.96
CA ALA A 372 0.49 21.39 -9.52
C ALA A 372 -0.20 21.88 -8.23
N LEU A 373 0.56 22.45 -7.29
CA LEU A 373 0.00 23.13 -6.12
C LEU A 373 -0.90 24.29 -6.55
N LYS A 374 -0.42 25.20 -7.39
CA LYS A 374 -1.18 26.36 -7.90
C LYS A 374 -2.51 25.91 -8.57
N ASP A 375 -2.44 24.89 -9.45
CA ASP A 375 -3.62 24.42 -10.16
C ASP A 375 -4.65 23.80 -9.20
N SER A 376 -4.17 23.05 -8.20
CA SER A 376 -5.01 22.55 -7.12
C SER A 376 -5.66 23.68 -6.31
N LEU A 377 -4.90 24.71 -5.95
CA LEU A 377 -5.42 25.87 -5.22
C LEU A 377 -6.47 26.64 -6.03
N LYS A 378 -6.38 26.69 -7.35
CA LYS A 378 -7.37 27.31 -8.22
C LYS A 378 -8.71 26.56 -8.28
N ALA A 379 -8.75 25.26 -8.00
CA ALA A 379 -9.99 24.49 -7.92
C ALA A 379 -10.75 24.72 -6.60
N LEU A 380 -10.11 25.25 -5.57
CA LEU A 380 -10.67 25.38 -4.23
C LEU A 380 -11.90 26.29 -4.12
N PRO A 381 -11.98 27.44 -4.77
CA PRO A 381 -13.16 28.31 -4.68
C PRO A 381 -14.45 27.62 -5.13
N GLU A 382 -14.39 26.82 -6.21
CA GLU A 382 -15.54 26.05 -6.70
C GLU A 382 -15.98 25.00 -5.68
N ILE A 383 -15.04 24.25 -5.09
CA ILE A 383 -15.34 23.27 -4.05
C ILE A 383 -16.03 23.96 -2.86
N ASN A 384 -15.43 25.08 -2.38
CA ASN A 384 -15.97 25.82 -1.23
C ASN A 384 -17.36 26.40 -1.50
N GLN A 385 -17.63 26.86 -2.72
CA GLN A 385 -18.95 27.35 -3.12
C GLN A 385 -20.01 26.24 -3.02
N HIS A 386 -19.70 25.02 -3.43
CA HIS A 386 -20.61 23.90 -3.31
C HIS A 386 -20.80 23.45 -1.86
N LEU A 387 -19.77 23.57 -1.00
CA LEU A 387 -19.88 23.30 0.44
C LEU A 387 -20.75 24.31 1.18
N ALA A 388 -20.72 25.59 0.79
CA ALA A 388 -21.51 26.64 1.42
C ALA A 388 -23.03 26.37 1.42
N ALA A 389 -23.50 25.58 0.46
CA ALA A 389 -24.90 25.19 0.34
C ALA A 389 -25.22 23.84 1.04
N CYS A 390 -24.24 23.20 1.70
CA CYS A 390 -24.44 21.97 2.43
C CYS A 390 -24.99 22.22 3.82
N THR A 391 -25.82 21.29 4.30
CA THR A 391 -26.53 21.40 5.59
C THR A 391 -26.02 20.43 6.64
N SER A 392 -25.44 19.28 6.24
CA SER A 392 -24.92 18.30 7.16
C SER A 392 -23.77 18.87 8.01
N PRO A 393 -23.74 18.59 9.33
CA PRO A 393 -22.72 19.12 10.23
C PRO A 393 -21.30 18.84 9.76
N PHE A 394 -21.07 17.66 9.23
CA PHE A 394 -19.78 17.22 8.70
C PHE A 394 -19.25 18.10 7.55
N LEU A 395 -20.09 18.44 6.58
CA LEU A 395 -19.70 19.27 5.43
C LEU A 395 -19.68 20.77 5.81
N LYS A 396 -20.64 21.21 6.62
CA LYS A 396 -20.73 22.59 7.09
C LYS A 396 -19.51 23.00 7.90
N GLN A 397 -19.07 22.16 8.85
CA GLN A 397 -17.85 22.41 9.62
C GLN A 397 -16.61 22.60 8.72
N ARG A 398 -16.52 21.84 7.63
CA ARG A 398 -15.42 21.98 6.68
C ARG A 398 -15.49 23.28 5.90
N HIS A 399 -16.65 23.73 5.54
CA HIS A 399 -16.86 25.05 4.95
C HIS A 399 -16.44 26.16 5.93
N GLU A 400 -16.86 26.10 7.19
CA GLU A 400 -16.53 27.10 8.21
C GLU A 400 -15.03 27.16 8.55
N GLN A 401 -14.33 26.05 8.43
CA GLN A 401 -12.88 25.94 8.67
C GLN A 401 -12.03 26.17 7.42
N TRP A 402 -12.65 26.61 6.33
CA TRP A 402 -11.96 26.83 5.07
C TRP A 402 -10.92 27.96 5.14
N HIS A 403 -9.77 27.74 4.57
CA HIS A 403 -8.70 28.74 4.49
C HIS A 403 -8.48 29.16 3.06
N ASP A 404 -8.52 30.47 2.83
CA ASP A 404 -8.16 31.02 1.54
C ASP A 404 -6.62 30.98 1.34
N LEU A 405 -6.21 30.49 0.20
CA LEU A 405 -4.83 30.39 -0.25
C LEU A 405 -4.63 31.00 -1.64
N ALA A 406 -5.56 31.87 -2.08
CA ALA A 406 -5.52 32.51 -3.39
C ALA A 406 -4.23 33.33 -3.62
N GLU A 407 -3.73 34.01 -2.57
CA GLU A 407 -2.49 34.77 -2.64
C GLU A 407 -1.28 33.90 -3.02
N LEU A 408 -1.21 32.67 -2.48
CA LEU A 408 -0.17 31.73 -2.81
C LEU A 408 -0.26 31.27 -4.27
N ALA A 409 -1.48 30.98 -4.75
CA ALA A 409 -1.69 30.61 -6.15
C ALA A 409 -1.26 31.72 -7.11
N VAL A 410 -1.62 32.98 -6.78
CA VAL A 410 -1.21 34.17 -7.55
C VAL A 410 0.32 34.35 -7.51
N ALA A 411 0.95 34.18 -6.36
CA ALA A 411 2.40 34.30 -6.24
C ALA A 411 3.11 33.29 -7.15
N ILE A 412 2.68 32.02 -7.13
CA ILE A 412 3.26 30.97 -8.00
C ILE A 412 3.04 31.31 -9.47
N GLU A 413 1.83 31.74 -9.84
CA GLU A 413 1.48 32.07 -11.22
C GLU A 413 2.25 33.27 -11.78
N ARG A 414 2.51 34.26 -10.94
CA ARG A 414 3.30 35.44 -11.34
C ARG A 414 4.77 35.11 -11.53
N THR A 415 5.29 34.15 -10.79
CA THR A 415 6.72 33.84 -10.77
C THR A 415 7.11 32.81 -11.82
N LEU A 416 6.34 31.73 -11.95
CA LEU A 416 6.73 30.58 -12.80
C LEU A 416 6.13 30.67 -14.22
N GLN A 417 6.91 30.21 -15.21
CA GLN A 417 6.40 29.95 -16.56
C GLN A 417 5.32 28.86 -16.52
N PRO A 418 4.32 28.90 -17.43
CA PRO A 418 3.30 27.86 -17.54
C PRO A 418 3.88 26.48 -17.92
N ASP A 419 4.89 26.47 -18.76
CA ASP A 419 5.59 25.27 -19.22
C ASP A 419 7.04 25.32 -18.71
N VAL A 420 7.31 24.49 -17.70
CA VAL A 420 8.61 24.43 -17.04
C VAL A 420 9.30 23.09 -17.31
N PRO A 421 10.66 23.08 -17.42
CA PRO A 421 11.42 21.85 -17.56
C PRO A 421 11.26 20.93 -16.35
N ALA A 422 11.67 19.67 -16.51
CA ALA A 422 11.63 18.68 -15.45
C ALA A 422 12.62 18.98 -14.32
N SER A 423 13.79 19.53 -14.69
CA SER A 423 14.87 19.85 -13.74
C SER A 423 15.01 21.34 -13.54
N VAL A 424 15.08 21.77 -12.28
CA VAL A 424 15.37 23.17 -11.93
C VAL A 424 16.74 23.65 -12.40
N LYS A 425 17.65 22.72 -12.73
CA LYS A 425 19.00 23.04 -13.23
C LYS A 425 19.04 23.40 -14.73
N GLU A 426 17.98 23.12 -15.45
CA GLU A 426 17.91 23.41 -16.91
C GLU A 426 17.70 24.90 -17.19
N GLY A 427 17.15 25.65 -16.23
CA GLY A 427 16.73 27.04 -16.44
C GLY A 427 15.38 27.16 -17.13
N GLY A 428 14.93 28.39 -17.43
CA GLY A 428 13.63 28.63 -18.07
C GLY A 428 12.44 28.47 -17.12
N LEU A 429 12.65 28.72 -15.83
CA LEU A 429 11.64 28.54 -14.79
C LEU A 429 10.77 29.77 -14.58
N ILE A 430 11.39 30.95 -14.65
CA ILE A 430 10.81 32.24 -14.20
C ILE A 430 10.18 32.96 -15.39
N ARG A 431 9.03 33.59 -15.16
CA ARG A 431 8.34 34.41 -16.20
C ARG A 431 9.18 35.60 -16.61
N ASP A 432 9.05 35.99 -17.89
CA ASP A 432 9.56 37.23 -18.39
C ASP A 432 8.86 38.43 -17.70
N GLY A 433 9.61 39.45 -17.35
CA GLY A 433 9.09 40.62 -16.64
C GLY A 433 8.90 40.42 -15.12
N TYR A 434 9.29 39.30 -14.56
CA TYR A 434 9.22 39.04 -13.11
C TYR A 434 10.37 39.73 -12.35
N ASP A 435 11.59 39.59 -12.84
CA ASP A 435 12.79 40.17 -12.23
C ASP A 435 13.61 40.94 -13.27
N PRO A 436 13.86 42.26 -13.07
CA PRO A 436 14.57 43.11 -14.04
C PRO A 436 16.00 42.65 -14.32
N ALA A 437 16.71 42.13 -13.29
CA ALA A 437 18.09 41.69 -13.48
C ALA A 437 18.16 40.39 -14.31
N LEU A 438 17.17 39.50 -14.14
CA LEU A 438 17.05 38.30 -14.96
C LEU A 438 16.74 38.66 -16.43
N ASP A 439 15.85 39.62 -16.65
CA ASP A 439 15.48 40.06 -18.00
C ASP A 439 16.67 40.71 -18.73
N GLU A 440 17.48 41.52 -18.02
CA GLU A 440 18.72 42.08 -18.57
C GLU A 440 19.70 40.96 -19.01
N LEU A 441 19.92 39.97 -18.13
CA LEU A 441 20.77 38.81 -18.46
C LEU A 441 20.27 38.00 -19.67
N ARG A 442 18.95 37.85 -19.81
CA ARG A 442 18.31 37.15 -20.95
C ARG A 442 18.53 37.94 -22.25
N VAL A 443 18.43 39.27 -22.20
CA VAL A 443 18.76 40.12 -23.36
C VAL A 443 20.21 39.92 -23.76
N ILE A 444 21.15 39.97 -22.80
CA ILE A 444 22.58 39.77 -23.09
C ILE A 444 22.81 38.36 -23.72
N SER A 445 22.20 37.33 -23.19
CA SER A 445 22.34 35.96 -23.73
C SER A 445 21.74 35.82 -25.13
N ARG A 446 20.57 36.39 -25.38
CA ARG A 446 19.90 36.37 -26.69
C ARG A 446 20.65 37.17 -27.72
N ASP A 447 21.00 38.43 -27.41
CA ASP A 447 21.70 39.29 -28.32
C ASP A 447 23.14 38.82 -28.53
N GLY A 448 23.76 38.21 -27.53
CA GLY A 448 25.05 37.52 -27.69
C GLY A 448 25.05 36.40 -28.73
N LYS A 449 24.02 35.62 -28.84
CA LYS A 449 23.86 34.62 -29.90
C LYS A 449 23.70 35.25 -31.31
N ALA A 450 22.93 36.36 -31.35
CA ALA A 450 22.83 37.15 -32.59
C ALA A 450 24.17 37.80 -32.99
N TRP A 451 24.96 38.28 -32.03
CA TRP A 451 26.29 38.78 -32.30
C TRP A 451 27.25 37.70 -32.79
N ILE A 452 27.22 36.50 -32.23
CA ILE A 452 28.02 35.36 -32.73
C ILE A 452 27.65 35.06 -34.15
N ALA A 453 26.37 35.06 -34.54
CA ALA A 453 25.92 34.88 -35.91
C ALA A 453 26.36 36.02 -36.85
N ALA A 454 26.38 37.25 -36.30
CA ALA A 454 26.92 38.42 -37.04
C ALA A 454 28.43 38.30 -37.27
N ILE A 455 29.21 37.86 -36.27
CA ILE A 455 30.64 37.59 -36.42
C ILE A 455 30.86 36.51 -37.46
N GLU A 456 30.05 35.42 -37.45
CA GLU A 456 30.16 34.39 -38.47
C GLU A 456 30.01 34.96 -39.90
N ARG A 457 29.02 35.81 -40.09
CA ARG A 457 28.78 36.48 -41.35
C ARG A 457 29.96 37.40 -41.76
N GLN A 458 30.39 38.26 -40.80
CA GLN A 458 31.50 39.20 -40.99
C GLN A 458 32.81 38.45 -41.31
N GLU A 459 33.11 37.38 -40.60
CA GLU A 459 34.31 36.60 -40.83
C GLU A 459 34.25 35.81 -42.15
N ARG A 460 33.07 35.37 -42.61
CA ARG A 460 32.89 34.85 -43.99
C ARG A 460 33.19 35.90 -45.03
N GLU A 461 32.67 37.10 -44.85
CA GLU A 461 32.92 38.22 -45.77
C GLU A 461 34.40 38.61 -45.82
N LYS A 462 35.03 38.74 -44.63
CA LYS A 462 36.46 39.12 -44.52
C LYS A 462 37.39 38.07 -45.10
N THR A 463 37.12 36.80 -44.89
CA THR A 463 38.00 35.69 -45.31
C THR A 463 37.66 35.17 -46.69
N GLY A 464 36.49 35.44 -47.22
CA GLY A 464 35.97 34.85 -48.45
C GLY A 464 35.74 33.37 -48.38
N ILE A 465 35.60 32.80 -47.15
CA ILE A 465 35.37 31.37 -46.90
C ILE A 465 33.90 31.14 -46.61
N GLU A 466 33.12 30.77 -47.61
CA GLU A 466 31.67 30.52 -47.46
C GLU A 466 31.35 29.34 -46.52
N SER A 467 32.25 28.36 -46.45
CA SER A 467 32.08 27.19 -45.58
C SER A 467 32.42 27.43 -44.09
N LEU A 468 32.90 28.61 -43.72
CA LEU A 468 33.23 28.99 -42.36
C LEU A 468 31.95 28.92 -41.48
N LYS A 469 32.02 28.22 -40.34
CA LYS A 469 30.97 28.13 -39.37
C LYS A 469 31.52 28.39 -37.98
N ILE A 470 30.75 29.14 -37.19
CA ILE A 470 30.98 29.21 -35.74
C ILE A 470 30.14 28.17 -35.04
N ARG A 471 30.78 27.28 -34.28
CA ARG A 471 30.13 26.22 -33.55
C ARG A 471 30.55 26.25 -32.07
N TYR A 472 29.76 25.59 -31.23
CA TYR A 472 30.02 25.44 -29.83
C TYR A 472 30.36 23.99 -29.48
N ASN A 473 31.29 23.81 -28.55
CA ASN A 473 31.62 22.52 -27.94
C ASN A 473 31.97 22.75 -26.48
N GLN A 474 31.49 21.86 -25.59
CA GLN A 474 31.69 21.99 -24.13
C GLN A 474 33.15 22.05 -23.69
N VAL A 475 34.08 21.46 -24.46
CA VAL A 475 35.50 21.44 -24.10
C VAL A 475 36.24 22.70 -24.59
N PHE A 476 35.87 23.23 -25.74
CA PHE A 476 36.60 24.33 -26.40
C PHE A 476 35.82 25.65 -26.49
N GLY A 477 34.55 25.65 -26.07
CA GLY A 477 33.69 26.81 -26.22
C GLY A 477 33.25 27.07 -27.67
N TYR A 478 33.09 28.36 -28.00
CA TYR A 478 32.82 28.76 -29.38
C TYR A 478 34.08 28.71 -30.21
N TYR A 479 34.03 28.14 -31.40
CA TYR A 479 35.13 28.02 -32.32
C TYR A 479 34.70 28.23 -33.77
N ILE A 480 35.62 28.73 -34.58
CA ILE A 480 35.49 28.88 -36.03
C ILE A 480 35.98 27.55 -36.64
N GLU A 481 35.12 26.87 -37.37
CA GLU A 481 35.45 25.64 -38.09
C GLU A 481 35.67 25.95 -39.57
N ILE A 482 36.86 25.61 -40.07
CA ILE A 482 37.27 25.83 -41.46
C ILE A 482 37.72 24.49 -42.03
N THR A 483 37.23 24.13 -43.23
CA THR A 483 37.63 22.94 -43.95
C THR A 483 39.06 23.03 -44.42
N LYS A 484 39.79 21.89 -44.49
CA LYS A 484 41.19 21.85 -44.90
C LYS A 484 41.47 22.47 -46.26
N THR A 485 40.49 22.51 -47.16
CA THR A 485 40.57 23.10 -48.50
C THR A 485 40.72 24.62 -48.48
N ASN A 486 40.43 25.28 -47.37
CA ASN A 486 40.45 26.73 -47.24
C ASN A 486 41.47 27.26 -46.19
N LEU A 487 42.43 26.41 -45.77
CA LEU A 487 43.43 26.82 -44.76
C LEU A 487 44.35 27.92 -45.21
N ASP A 488 44.61 28.02 -46.47
CA ASP A 488 45.48 29.07 -47.05
C ASP A 488 44.88 30.46 -46.97
N ARG A 489 43.57 30.58 -46.70
CA ARG A 489 42.82 31.82 -46.54
C ARG A 489 42.61 32.23 -45.08
N VAL A 490 43.12 31.44 -44.12
CA VAL A 490 42.97 31.72 -42.70
C VAL A 490 43.81 32.88 -42.26
N PRO A 491 43.27 33.96 -41.69
CA PRO A 491 44.02 35.09 -41.23
C PRO A 491 45.03 34.74 -40.15
N LEU A 492 46.20 35.45 -40.11
CA LEU A 492 47.28 35.22 -39.14
C LEU A 492 46.85 35.41 -37.67
N HIS A 493 45.82 36.22 -37.42
CA HIS A 493 45.31 36.51 -36.07
C HIS A 493 44.38 35.42 -35.53
N TYR A 494 44.04 34.38 -36.31
CA TYR A 494 43.30 33.22 -35.82
C TYR A 494 44.19 32.30 -35.00
N ALA A 495 43.83 32.08 -33.75
CA ALA A 495 44.54 31.14 -32.89
C ALA A 495 43.98 29.73 -33.10
N ARG A 496 44.83 28.80 -33.55
CA ARG A 496 44.49 27.39 -33.79
C ARG A 496 44.23 26.69 -32.44
N ARG A 497 43.14 25.93 -32.32
CA ARG A 497 42.75 25.18 -31.15
C ARG A 497 42.82 23.67 -31.33
N GLN A 498 42.35 23.14 -32.47
CA GLN A 498 42.31 21.70 -32.73
C GLN A 498 42.34 21.39 -34.22
N THR A 499 43.05 20.31 -34.59
CA THR A 499 43.05 19.75 -35.94
C THR A 499 42.16 18.51 -35.99
N LEU A 500 41.25 18.46 -36.95
CA LEU A 500 40.39 17.32 -37.25
C LEU A 500 40.78 16.68 -38.59
N VAL A 501 40.17 15.55 -38.90
CA VAL A 501 40.46 14.82 -40.17
C VAL A 501 40.16 15.70 -41.38
N ASN A 502 39.04 16.44 -41.38
CA ASN A 502 38.56 17.22 -42.54
C ASN A 502 38.48 18.74 -42.33
N ALA A 503 38.76 19.23 -41.11
CA ALA A 503 38.63 20.63 -40.73
C ALA A 503 39.64 21.01 -39.64
N GLU A 504 39.84 22.32 -39.46
CA GLU A 504 40.56 22.86 -38.33
C GLU A 504 39.69 23.87 -37.54
N ARG A 505 39.94 23.94 -36.23
CA ARG A 505 39.20 24.78 -35.32
C ARG A 505 40.09 25.93 -34.86
N PHE A 506 39.55 27.14 -34.94
CA PHE A 506 40.23 28.37 -34.60
C PHE A 506 39.40 29.19 -33.63
N THR A 507 40.04 30.14 -32.97
CA THR A 507 39.38 31.16 -32.17
C THR A 507 40.00 32.53 -32.45
N THR A 508 39.25 33.61 -32.21
CA THR A 508 39.72 35.00 -32.22
C THR A 508 39.55 35.62 -30.87
N GLN A 509 40.27 36.69 -30.57
CA GLN A 509 40.14 37.41 -29.31
C GLN A 509 38.75 38.02 -29.16
N GLU A 510 38.14 38.46 -30.25
CA GLU A 510 36.76 39.02 -30.27
C GLU A 510 35.75 37.93 -29.93
N LEU A 511 35.84 36.77 -30.57
CA LEU A 511 34.97 35.64 -30.31
C LEU A 511 35.10 35.15 -28.86
N LYS A 512 36.32 35.13 -28.30
CA LYS A 512 36.54 34.72 -26.90
C LYS A 512 35.95 35.70 -25.91
N THR A 513 36.09 37.01 -26.13
CA THR A 513 35.50 38.05 -25.25
C THR A 513 33.97 37.97 -25.26
N LEU A 514 33.38 37.68 -26.43
CA LEU A 514 31.94 37.55 -26.52
C LEU A 514 31.47 36.23 -25.91
N GLU A 515 32.23 35.13 -26.08
CA GLU A 515 32.00 33.85 -25.40
C GLU A 515 31.94 34.01 -23.89
N ASP A 516 32.94 34.66 -23.29
CA ASP A 516 32.99 34.88 -21.83
C ASP A 516 31.77 35.65 -21.32
N LYS A 517 31.28 36.64 -22.10
CA LYS A 517 30.06 37.39 -21.79
C LYS A 517 28.79 36.50 -21.90
N VAL A 518 28.65 35.74 -22.96
CA VAL A 518 27.44 34.91 -23.22
C VAL A 518 27.35 33.74 -22.23
N LEU A 519 28.43 32.98 -22.07
CA LEU A 519 28.49 31.86 -21.16
C LEU A 519 28.34 32.31 -19.70
N GLY A 520 28.97 33.41 -19.33
CA GLY A 520 28.81 34.03 -17.99
C GLY A 520 27.36 34.50 -17.73
N ALA A 521 26.67 35.00 -18.76
CA ALA A 521 25.25 35.38 -18.65
C ALA A 521 24.34 34.13 -18.46
N GLU A 522 24.56 33.08 -19.23
CA GLU A 522 23.77 31.83 -19.12
C GLU A 522 23.93 31.13 -17.76
N GLU A 523 25.11 31.14 -17.18
CA GLU A 523 25.37 30.60 -15.85
C GLU A 523 24.67 31.46 -14.77
N ARG A 524 24.78 32.79 -14.89
CA ARG A 524 24.10 33.72 -13.98
C ARG A 524 22.58 33.62 -14.09
N ILE A 525 22.04 33.46 -15.29
CA ILE A 525 20.61 33.20 -15.50
C ILE A 525 20.17 31.97 -14.69
N ARG A 526 20.84 30.84 -14.86
CA ARG A 526 20.49 29.62 -14.14
C ARG A 526 20.57 29.78 -12.62
N THR A 527 21.60 30.43 -12.14
CA THR A 527 21.78 30.70 -10.70
C THR A 527 20.66 31.58 -10.16
N LEU A 528 20.37 32.71 -10.82
CA LEU A 528 19.34 33.66 -10.40
C LEU A 528 17.93 33.01 -10.48
N GLU A 529 17.64 32.29 -11.54
CA GLU A 529 16.37 31.54 -11.66
C GLU A 529 16.19 30.50 -10.54
N PHE A 530 17.27 29.82 -10.14
CA PHE A 530 17.23 28.91 -9.01
C PHE A 530 17.00 29.65 -7.69
N GLU A 531 17.64 30.78 -7.47
CA GLU A 531 17.44 31.61 -6.27
C GLU A 531 16.01 32.14 -6.16
N LEU A 532 15.44 32.63 -7.25
CA LEU A 532 14.05 33.09 -7.32
C LEU A 532 13.06 31.93 -7.11
N PHE A 533 13.33 30.78 -7.70
CA PHE A 533 12.54 29.56 -7.47
C PHE A 533 12.61 29.12 -5.99
N ASP A 534 13.79 29.08 -5.38
CA ASP A 534 13.93 28.68 -3.98
C ASP A 534 13.27 29.67 -3.01
N ALA A 535 13.31 30.97 -3.32
CA ALA A 535 12.57 31.98 -2.58
C ALA A 535 11.05 31.73 -2.65
N LEU A 536 10.51 31.44 -3.82
CA LEU A 536 9.09 31.07 -3.99
C LEU A 536 8.76 29.77 -3.25
N ARG A 537 9.59 28.75 -3.36
CA ARG A 537 9.43 27.50 -2.63
C ARG A 537 9.36 27.72 -1.11
N ARG A 538 10.23 28.58 -0.57
CA ARG A 538 10.22 28.96 0.86
C ARG A 538 8.93 29.66 1.26
N ILE A 539 8.41 30.55 0.42
CA ILE A 539 7.10 31.17 0.64
C ILE A 539 6.01 30.09 0.69
N ALA A 540 5.99 29.16 -0.25
CA ALA A 540 5.04 28.06 -0.25
C ALA A 540 5.19 27.16 1.00
N ALA A 541 6.42 26.90 1.45
CA ALA A 541 6.68 26.13 2.65
C ALA A 541 6.11 26.75 3.94
N THR A 542 6.02 28.08 4.04
CA THR A 542 5.38 28.74 5.18
C THR A 542 3.87 28.50 5.27
N ALA A 543 3.24 28.19 4.14
CA ALA A 543 1.81 27.89 4.08
C ALA A 543 1.50 26.41 4.44
N ALA A 544 2.51 25.57 4.69
CA ALA A 544 2.34 24.13 4.91
C ALA A 544 1.23 23.76 5.92
N PRO A 545 1.13 24.36 7.11
CA PRO A 545 0.09 24.01 8.06
C PRO A 545 -1.34 24.25 7.53
N ARG A 546 -1.52 25.34 6.77
CA ARG A 546 -2.82 25.68 6.18
C ARG A 546 -3.20 24.72 5.03
N VAL A 547 -2.21 24.42 4.18
CA VAL A 547 -2.41 23.48 3.06
C VAL A 547 -2.66 22.05 3.57
N GLN A 548 -1.95 21.61 4.62
CA GLN A 548 -2.18 20.30 5.24
C GLN A 548 -3.58 20.16 5.83
N LYS A 549 -4.04 21.19 6.56
CA LYS A 549 -5.41 21.19 7.09
C LYS A 549 -6.45 21.11 5.95
N LEU A 550 -6.24 21.87 4.90
CA LEU A 550 -7.10 21.84 3.72
C LEU A 550 -7.08 20.47 3.02
N ALA A 551 -5.90 19.86 2.87
CA ALA A 551 -5.75 18.53 2.29
C ALA A 551 -6.58 17.46 3.03
N GLN A 552 -6.54 17.48 4.38
CA GLN A 552 -7.36 16.60 5.20
C GLN A 552 -8.88 16.84 5.00
N MET A 553 -9.28 18.09 4.85
CA MET A 553 -10.69 18.43 4.56
C MET A 553 -11.11 17.91 3.19
N LEU A 554 -10.29 18.12 2.17
CA LEU A 554 -10.54 17.64 0.80
C LEU A 554 -10.59 16.12 0.73
N ALA A 555 -9.67 15.43 1.42
CA ALA A 555 -9.70 13.98 1.54
C ALA A 555 -11.02 13.47 2.12
N ALA A 556 -11.51 14.13 3.19
CA ALA A 556 -12.77 13.76 3.81
C ALA A 556 -13.98 14.01 2.90
N ILE A 557 -14.00 15.11 2.14
CA ILE A 557 -15.04 15.41 1.15
C ILE A 557 -15.00 14.37 0.02
N ASP A 558 -13.83 14.02 -0.46
CA ASP A 558 -13.65 13.00 -1.50
C ASP A 558 -14.17 11.63 -1.06
N VAL A 559 -13.86 11.20 0.17
CA VAL A 559 -14.37 9.94 0.72
C VAL A 559 -15.91 9.94 0.78
N VAL A 560 -16.54 10.97 1.37
CA VAL A 560 -18.01 10.97 1.51
C VAL A 560 -18.71 11.10 0.16
N THR A 561 -18.14 11.84 -0.81
CA THR A 561 -18.68 11.87 -2.19
C THR A 561 -18.53 10.53 -2.89
N GLY A 562 -17.43 9.81 -2.64
CA GLY A 562 -17.19 8.45 -3.13
C GLY A 562 -18.18 7.44 -2.56
N LEU A 563 -18.38 7.45 -1.23
CA LEU A 563 -19.35 6.58 -0.55
C LEU A 563 -20.80 6.86 -1.01
N ALA A 564 -21.17 8.13 -1.22
CA ALA A 564 -22.47 8.50 -1.76
C ALA A 564 -22.67 8.01 -3.21
N LEU A 565 -21.60 7.97 -4.00
CA LEU A 565 -21.63 7.41 -5.36
C LEU A 565 -21.83 5.90 -5.32
N VAL A 566 -21.03 5.18 -4.51
CA VAL A 566 -21.17 3.72 -4.32
C VAL A 566 -22.58 3.35 -3.88
N ALA A 567 -23.15 4.12 -2.94
CA ALA A 567 -24.54 3.93 -2.47
C ALA A 567 -25.56 4.06 -3.62
N SER A 568 -25.36 5.05 -4.49
CA SER A 568 -26.25 5.25 -5.66
C SER A 568 -26.09 4.15 -6.72
N GLU A 569 -24.85 3.75 -7.02
CA GLU A 569 -24.56 2.73 -8.04
C GLU A 569 -25.10 1.34 -7.66
N ASN A 570 -25.11 1.03 -6.36
CA ASN A 570 -25.43 -0.32 -5.88
C ASN A 570 -26.73 -0.40 -5.05
N ALA A 571 -27.54 0.67 -5.03
CA ALA A 571 -28.78 0.74 -4.28
C ALA A 571 -28.59 0.34 -2.80
N TYR A 572 -27.63 0.97 -2.11
CA TYR A 572 -27.38 0.77 -0.68
C TYR A 572 -28.35 1.61 0.15
N CYS A 573 -28.74 1.10 1.31
CA CYS A 573 -29.59 1.83 2.24
C CYS A 573 -28.78 2.50 3.33
N ARG A 574 -29.29 3.58 3.91
CA ARG A 574 -28.78 4.21 5.12
C ARG A 574 -29.07 3.30 6.31
N PRO A 575 -28.06 2.77 7.03
CA PRO A 575 -28.32 1.98 8.23
C PRO A 575 -28.73 2.88 9.41
N GLU A 576 -29.63 2.40 10.25
CA GLU A 576 -29.93 2.96 11.55
C GLU A 576 -28.91 2.43 12.57
N LEU A 577 -28.18 3.34 13.22
CA LEU A 577 -27.23 2.99 14.27
C LEU A 577 -27.86 3.21 15.65
N THR A 578 -27.75 2.21 16.53
CA THR A 578 -28.34 2.22 17.85
C THR A 578 -27.29 1.92 18.95
N CYS A 579 -27.60 2.28 20.20
CA CYS A 579 -26.75 1.98 21.36
C CYS A 579 -27.04 0.60 21.96
N ASP A 580 -28.12 -0.06 21.53
CA ASP A 580 -28.50 -1.39 21.97
C ASP A 580 -27.73 -2.51 21.25
N ASP A 581 -28.08 -3.76 21.52
CA ASP A 581 -27.42 -4.94 20.96
C ASP A 581 -28.10 -5.49 19.70
N ARG A 582 -29.10 -4.80 19.13
CA ARG A 582 -29.82 -5.26 17.93
C ARG A 582 -28.94 -5.22 16.70
N LEU A 583 -28.99 -6.29 15.92
CA LEU A 583 -28.43 -6.38 14.58
C LEU A 583 -29.46 -7.03 13.66
N ILE A 584 -30.22 -6.19 12.95
CA ILE A 584 -31.29 -6.60 12.07
C ILE A 584 -30.94 -6.14 10.66
N ILE A 585 -30.74 -7.07 9.74
CA ILE A 585 -30.47 -6.80 8.34
C ILE A 585 -31.52 -7.53 7.51
N THR A 586 -32.21 -6.79 6.65
CA THR A 586 -33.17 -7.36 5.71
C THR A 586 -32.60 -7.29 4.29
N ASP A 587 -32.66 -8.41 3.57
CA ASP A 587 -32.14 -8.56 2.22
C ASP A 587 -30.69 -8.06 2.08
N GLY A 588 -29.82 -8.46 3.04
CA GLY A 588 -28.41 -8.14 3.05
C GLY A 588 -27.67 -8.82 1.88
N ARG A 589 -26.71 -8.11 1.29
CA ARG A 589 -25.90 -8.59 0.18
C ARG A 589 -24.42 -8.48 0.53
N HIS A 590 -23.57 -9.24 -0.12
CA HIS A 590 -22.12 -9.17 0.11
C HIS A 590 -21.51 -8.08 -0.78
N PRO A 591 -20.92 -6.99 -0.22
CA PRO A 591 -20.53 -5.78 -0.96
C PRO A 591 -19.52 -6.03 -2.07
N VAL A 592 -18.69 -7.07 -1.94
CA VAL A 592 -17.68 -7.42 -2.94
C VAL A 592 -18.26 -8.37 -3.99
N LEU A 593 -18.94 -9.43 -3.54
CA LEU A 593 -19.44 -10.49 -4.45
C LEU A 593 -20.57 -10.00 -5.34
N GLU A 594 -21.45 -9.09 -4.87
CA GLU A 594 -22.54 -8.55 -5.69
C GLU A 594 -22.05 -7.71 -6.88
N GLN A 595 -20.86 -7.08 -6.77
CA GLN A 595 -20.24 -6.32 -7.86
C GLN A 595 -19.60 -7.25 -8.91
N GLY A 596 -19.41 -8.54 -8.59
CA GLY A 596 -18.93 -9.55 -9.52
C GLY A 596 -20.01 -10.03 -10.48
N ARG A 597 -19.62 -10.54 -11.65
CA ARG A 597 -20.55 -11.15 -12.61
C ARG A 597 -20.94 -12.57 -12.16
N LEU A 598 -21.80 -12.68 -11.14
CA LEU A 598 -22.33 -13.96 -10.71
C LEU A 598 -23.44 -14.43 -11.66
N PRO A 599 -23.39 -15.66 -12.17
CA PRO A 599 -24.50 -16.23 -12.90
C PRO A 599 -25.75 -16.28 -12.02
N GLY A 600 -26.85 -15.62 -12.43
CA GLY A 600 -28.10 -15.54 -11.65
C GLY A 600 -28.16 -14.45 -10.57
N GLY A 601 -27.13 -13.61 -10.44
CA GLY A 601 -27.06 -12.52 -9.44
C GLY A 601 -26.74 -13.01 -8.03
N PHE A 602 -26.65 -12.08 -7.07
CA PHE A 602 -26.45 -12.37 -5.66
C PHE A 602 -27.81 -12.62 -4.96
N ILE A 603 -27.89 -13.66 -4.11
CA ILE A 603 -29.13 -13.98 -3.36
C ILE A 603 -29.05 -13.30 -1.99
N PRO A 604 -29.93 -12.32 -1.70
CA PRO A 604 -29.92 -11.58 -0.46
C PRO A 604 -30.37 -12.44 0.73
N ASN A 605 -29.84 -12.16 1.93
CA ASN A 605 -30.16 -12.89 3.14
C ASN A 605 -30.51 -11.96 4.30
N ASN A 606 -31.36 -12.44 5.21
CA ASN A 606 -31.74 -11.72 6.41
C ASN A 606 -30.86 -12.13 7.59
N VAL A 607 -30.59 -11.19 8.51
CA VAL A 607 -29.92 -11.43 9.78
C VAL A 607 -30.77 -10.86 10.89
N HIS A 608 -30.99 -11.65 11.92
CA HIS A 608 -31.61 -11.19 13.17
C HIS A 608 -30.73 -11.70 14.32
N LEU A 609 -29.96 -10.81 14.92
CA LEU A 609 -29.01 -11.13 15.99
C LEU A 609 -29.11 -10.06 17.07
N GLY A 610 -28.91 -10.44 18.34
CA GLY A 610 -29.04 -9.58 19.50
C GLY A 610 -30.31 -9.81 20.30
N GLY A 611 -30.46 -9.11 21.42
CA GLY A 611 -31.52 -9.34 22.39
C GLY A 611 -31.36 -10.66 23.17
N PRO A 612 -32.33 -11.00 24.02
CA PRO A 612 -32.24 -12.17 24.89
C PRO A 612 -32.43 -13.50 24.15
N THR A 613 -32.97 -13.48 22.92
CA THR A 613 -33.41 -14.69 22.22
C THR A 613 -32.58 -15.03 20.98
N HIS A 614 -31.71 -14.14 20.49
CA HIS A 614 -30.95 -14.29 19.26
C HIS A 614 -29.49 -13.88 19.48
N ARG A 615 -28.84 -14.34 20.55
CA ARG A 615 -27.43 -14.02 20.81
C ARG A 615 -26.49 -14.87 19.97
N LEU A 616 -26.83 -16.12 19.77
CA LEU A 616 -26.05 -17.05 18.96
C LEU A 616 -26.95 -17.75 17.94
N LEU A 617 -26.54 -17.67 16.65
CA LEU A 617 -27.20 -18.40 15.57
C LEU A 617 -26.31 -19.57 15.16
N VAL A 618 -26.79 -20.80 15.39
CA VAL A 618 -26.15 -22.02 14.87
C VAL A 618 -26.62 -22.23 13.44
N ILE A 619 -25.70 -22.22 12.48
CA ILE A 619 -26.00 -22.27 11.05
C ILE A 619 -25.49 -23.59 10.46
N THR A 620 -26.41 -24.49 10.13
CA THR A 620 -26.09 -25.80 9.54
C THR A 620 -26.26 -25.80 8.02
N GLY A 621 -25.72 -26.79 7.36
CA GLY A 621 -25.86 -27.00 5.92
C GLY A 621 -24.55 -27.38 5.24
N PRO A 622 -24.59 -27.76 3.96
CA PRO A 622 -23.44 -28.28 3.24
C PRO A 622 -22.40 -27.20 2.94
N ASN A 623 -21.18 -27.66 2.65
CA ASN A 623 -20.13 -26.76 2.12
C ASN A 623 -20.55 -26.29 0.73
N MET A 624 -20.07 -25.12 0.32
CA MET A 624 -20.41 -24.39 -0.92
C MET A 624 -21.86 -23.86 -0.99
N ALA A 625 -22.69 -24.10 0.03
CA ALA A 625 -24.07 -23.60 0.06
C ALA A 625 -24.18 -22.10 0.45
N GLY A 626 -23.07 -21.43 0.81
CA GLY A 626 -23.01 -19.99 1.06
C GLY A 626 -22.94 -19.58 2.54
N LYS A 627 -22.72 -20.51 3.51
CA LYS A 627 -22.59 -20.21 4.94
C LYS A 627 -21.50 -19.15 5.20
N SER A 628 -20.27 -19.41 4.80
CA SER A 628 -19.13 -18.49 5.01
C SER A 628 -19.35 -17.13 4.34
N THR A 629 -20.03 -17.09 3.19
CA THR A 629 -20.42 -15.84 2.51
C THR A 629 -21.42 -15.04 3.36
N TYR A 630 -22.41 -15.70 3.95
CA TYR A 630 -23.39 -15.07 4.84
C TYR A 630 -22.75 -14.50 6.10
N LEU A 631 -21.83 -15.26 6.70
CA LEU A 631 -21.07 -14.82 7.87
C LEU A 631 -20.25 -13.55 7.57
N ARG A 632 -19.43 -13.57 6.50
CA ARG A 632 -18.61 -12.44 6.07
C ARG A 632 -19.45 -11.23 5.69
N GLN A 633 -20.53 -11.43 4.93
CA GLN A 633 -21.49 -10.39 4.56
C GLN A 633 -21.96 -9.60 5.78
N THR A 634 -22.35 -10.31 6.85
CA THR A 634 -22.86 -9.68 8.07
C THR A 634 -21.80 -8.79 8.72
N ALA A 635 -20.57 -9.28 8.87
CA ALA A 635 -19.47 -8.50 9.42
C ALA A 635 -19.12 -7.28 8.56
N LEU A 636 -19.09 -7.43 7.23
CA LEU A 636 -18.79 -6.34 6.30
C LEU A 636 -19.87 -5.26 6.35
N ILE A 637 -21.15 -5.62 6.44
CA ILE A 637 -22.25 -4.65 6.61
C ILE A 637 -22.10 -3.86 7.91
N VAL A 638 -21.78 -4.52 9.02
CA VAL A 638 -21.53 -3.84 10.31
C VAL A 638 -20.34 -2.89 10.21
N LEU A 639 -19.24 -3.33 9.62
CA LEU A 639 -18.06 -2.50 9.43
C LEU A 639 -18.36 -1.28 8.55
N MET A 640 -19.05 -1.47 7.42
CA MET A 640 -19.48 -0.39 6.53
C MET A 640 -20.35 0.64 7.27
N ALA A 641 -21.29 0.19 8.09
CA ALA A 641 -22.11 1.09 8.89
C ALA A 641 -21.26 1.94 9.83
N GLN A 642 -20.26 1.35 10.51
CA GLN A 642 -19.42 2.05 11.49
C GLN A 642 -18.28 2.90 10.89
N ILE A 643 -18.03 2.83 9.61
CA ILE A 643 -17.21 3.84 8.92
C ILE A 643 -18.04 5.04 8.43
N GLY A 644 -19.38 4.99 8.55
CA GLY A 644 -20.30 6.02 8.08
C GLY A 644 -20.79 5.82 6.65
N SER A 645 -20.63 4.63 6.07
CA SER A 645 -21.14 4.27 4.74
C SER A 645 -22.60 3.83 4.80
N PHE A 646 -23.31 3.93 3.68
CA PHE A 646 -24.51 3.15 3.41
C PHE A 646 -24.14 1.69 3.18
N VAL A 647 -25.09 0.78 3.35
CA VAL A 647 -24.86 -0.66 3.38
C VAL A 647 -25.68 -1.42 2.34
N PRO A 648 -25.19 -2.54 1.83
CA PRO A 648 -25.86 -3.39 0.84
C PRO A 648 -27.01 -4.18 1.47
N ALA A 649 -28.09 -3.52 1.81
CA ALA A 649 -29.29 -4.12 2.37
C ALA A 649 -30.53 -3.31 1.96
N LYS A 650 -31.72 -3.89 2.19
CA LYS A 650 -32.98 -3.16 2.06
C LYS A 650 -33.28 -2.35 3.30
N VAL A 651 -33.01 -2.92 4.48
CA VAL A 651 -33.11 -2.26 5.79
C VAL A 651 -31.98 -2.82 6.66
N ALA A 652 -31.35 -1.95 7.45
CA ALA A 652 -30.37 -2.34 8.44
C ALA A 652 -30.51 -1.52 9.72
N VAL A 653 -30.67 -2.19 10.87
CA VAL A 653 -30.62 -1.61 12.22
C VAL A 653 -29.43 -2.28 12.93
N ILE A 654 -28.44 -1.48 13.34
CA ILE A 654 -27.16 -1.98 13.80
C ILE A 654 -26.80 -1.35 15.14
N GLY A 655 -26.81 -2.15 16.20
CA GLY A 655 -26.23 -1.78 17.47
C GLY A 655 -24.70 -1.73 17.39
N ALA A 656 -24.10 -0.64 17.86
CA ALA A 656 -22.66 -0.42 17.72
C ALA A 656 -21.84 -1.60 18.27
N VAL A 657 -20.83 -2.00 17.52
CA VAL A 657 -19.92 -3.12 17.80
C VAL A 657 -18.57 -2.56 18.21
N ASP A 658 -18.00 -3.09 19.30
CA ASP A 658 -16.69 -2.71 19.79
C ASP A 658 -15.55 -3.50 19.13
N ARG A 659 -15.82 -4.76 18.76
CA ARG A 659 -14.88 -5.66 18.10
C ARG A 659 -15.59 -6.61 17.13
N ILE A 660 -14.95 -6.90 16.03
CA ILE A 660 -15.35 -8.01 15.16
C ILE A 660 -14.25 -9.06 15.24
N PHE A 661 -14.66 -10.28 15.60
CA PHE A 661 -13.78 -11.45 15.56
C PHE A 661 -14.24 -12.42 14.47
N THR A 662 -13.27 -12.96 13.75
CA THR A 662 -13.55 -13.98 12.73
C THR A 662 -12.62 -15.15 12.87
N ARG A 663 -13.21 -16.33 12.93
CA ARG A 663 -12.52 -17.61 12.73
C ARG A 663 -13.13 -18.30 11.51
N VAL A 664 -12.45 -18.21 10.36
CA VAL A 664 -12.92 -18.73 9.07
C VAL A 664 -11.78 -19.50 8.41
N GLY A 665 -11.95 -20.82 8.25
CA GLY A 665 -11.05 -21.71 7.52
C GLY A 665 -9.59 -21.72 8.03
N ALA A 666 -8.91 -22.85 7.98
CA ALA A 666 -7.48 -22.93 8.28
C ALA A 666 -6.67 -22.60 7.02
N SER A 667 -5.76 -21.63 7.12
CA SER A 667 -4.61 -21.57 6.23
C SER A 667 -3.43 -22.20 6.97
N ASP A 668 -2.79 -23.20 6.37
CA ASP A 668 -1.57 -23.78 6.89
C ASP A 668 -0.51 -22.68 7.09
N ASN A 669 -0.09 -22.48 8.31
CA ASN A 669 1.05 -21.60 8.63
C ASN A 669 2.31 -22.46 8.74
N LEU A 670 2.74 -23.03 7.62
CA LEU A 670 3.92 -23.90 7.51
C LEU A 670 5.22 -23.22 7.99
N LEU A 671 5.25 -21.88 7.96
CA LEU A 671 6.44 -21.12 8.36
C LEU A 671 6.68 -21.10 9.87
N GLU A 672 5.62 -21.22 10.69
CA GLU A 672 5.71 -21.23 12.15
C GLU A 672 5.67 -22.64 12.74
N GLY A 673 5.55 -23.68 11.92
CA GLY A 673 5.53 -25.08 12.36
C GLY A 673 4.34 -25.45 13.25
N GLN A 674 3.28 -24.63 13.29
CA GLN A 674 2.06 -24.87 14.07
C GLN A 674 1.07 -25.71 13.29
N SER A 675 0.46 -26.68 13.95
CA SER A 675 -0.64 -27.42 13.33
C SER A 675 -1.86 -26.51 13.12
N THR A 676 -2.65 -26.78 12.08
CA THR A 676 -3.90 -26.03 11.80
C THR A 676 -4.84 -26.01 13.01
N PHE A 677 -4.87 -27.08 13.79
CA PHE A 677 -5.66 -27.16 15.02
C PHE A 677 -5.12 -26.23 16.11
N MET A 678 -3.78 -26.11 16.26
CA MET A 678 -3.22 -25.19 17.26
C MET A 678 -3.49 -23.73 16.91
N VAL A 679 -3.39 -23.36 15.64
CA VAL A 679 -3.76 -22.02 15.16
C VAL A 679 -5.24 -21.75 15.44
N GLU A 680 -6.11 -22.72 15.16
CA GLU A 680 -7.54 -22.63 15.44
C GLU A 680 -7.82 -22.41 16.93
N MET A 681 -7.17 -23.16 17.78
CA MET A 681 -7.36 -23.03 19.24
C MET A 681 -6.80 -21.70 19.77
N THR A 682 -5.70 -21.20 19.24
CA THR A 682 -5.14 -19.91 19.61
C THR A 682 -6.06 -18.75 19.22
N GLU A 683 -6.62 -18.78 18.00
CA GLU A 683 -7.61 -17.79 17.56
C GLU A 683 -8.89 -17.83 18.39
N THR A 684 -9.37 -19.05 18.71
CA THR A 684 -10.56 -19.25 19.57
C THR A 684 -10.30 -18.76 21.00
N ALA A 685 -9.13 -19.01 21.57
CA ALA A 685 -8.72 -18.52 22.86
C ALA A 685 -8.70 -16.98 22.89
N ASN A 686 -8.12 -16.33 21.84
CA ASN A 686 -8.12 -14.88 21.69
C ASN A 686 -9.56 -14.31 21.71
N ILE A 687 -10.48 -14.96 21.00
CA ILE A 687 -11.90 -14.58 20.99
C ILE A 687 -12.48 -14.66 22.41
N LEU A 688 -12.32 -15.79 23.09
CA LEU A 688 -12.91 -16.02 24.42
C LEU A 688 -12.34 -15.07 25.49
N HIS A 689 -11.07 -14.68 25.40
CA HIS A 689 -10.44 -13.78 26.35
C HIS A 689 -10.83 -12.31 26.14
N HIS A 690 -11.17 -11.91 24.90
CA HIS A 690 -11.33 -10.49 24.56
C HIS A 690 -12.73 -10.10 24.08
N ALA A 691 -13.62 -11.06 23.80
CA ALA A 691 -14.98 -10.76 23.39
C ALA A 691 -15.80 -10.17 24.56
N THR A 692 -16.67 -9.23 24.23
CA THR A 692 -17.61 -8.59 25.14
C THR A 692 -19.03 -8.80 24.64
N ALA A 693 -20.03 -8.42 25.43
CA ALA A 693 -21.43 -8.44 25.01
C ALA A 693 -21.71 -7.54 23.79
N ARG A 694 -20.83 -6.57 23.49
CA ARG A 694 -20.93 -5.69 22.33
C ARG A 694 -20.17 -6.20 21.11
N SER A 695 -19.43 -7.30 21.24
CA SER A 695 -18.65 -7.85 20.14
C SER A 695 -19.52 -8.63 19.16
N LEU A 696 -19.10 -8.68 17.90
CA LEU A 696 -19.62 -9.56 16.86
C LEU A 696 -18.60 -10.66 16.61
N VAL A 697 -19.02 -11.91 16.85
CA VAL A 697 -18.17 -13.09 16.69
C VAL A 697 -18.66 -13.94 15.51
N ILE A 698 -17.74 -14.31 14.63
CA ILE A 698 -18.00 -15.14 13.46
C ILE A 698 -17.13 -16.37 13.53
N LEU A 699 -17.77 -17.53 13.68
CA LEU A 699 -17.14 -18.83 13.77
C LEU A 699 -17.57 -19.70 12.59
N ASP A 700 -16.61 -20.12 11.81
CA ASP A 700 -16.84 -21.02 10.66
C ASP A 700 -16.06 -22.31 10.90
N GLU A 701 -16.79 -23.35 11.31
CA GLU A 701 -16.32 -24.73 11.40
C GLU A 701 -15.20 -24.97 12.45
N ILE A 702 -15.48 -24.70 13.73
CA ILE A 702 -14.56 -25.01 14.83
C ILE A 702 -14.55 -26.53 15.14
N GLY A 703 -13.36 -27.08 15.47
CA GLY A 703 -13.17 -28.44 15.94
C GLY A 703 -12.82 -29.48 14.85
N ARG A 704 -12.52 -29.04 13.62
CA ARG A 704 -12.22 -29.96 12.52
C ARG A 704 -10.82 -30.57 12.57
N GLY A 705 -9.89 -29.99 13.29
CA GLY A 705 -8.49 -30.41 13.32
C GLY A 705 -8.18 -31.57 14.30
N THR A 706 -9.18 -32.17 14.96
CA THR A 706 -9.04 -33.23 15.96
C THR A 706 -10.09 -34.31 15.80
N SER A 707 -10.17 -35.25 16.76
CA SER A 707 -11.21 -36.30 16.73
C SER A 707 -12.61 -35.70 16.79
N THR A 708 -13.60 -36.35 16.20
CA THR A 708 -14.97 -35.86 16.08
C THR A 708 -15.58 -35.49 17.45
N PHE A 709 -15.39 -36.31 18.45
CA PHE A 709 -15.94 -36.07 19.79
C PHE A 709 -15.23 -34.95 20.54
N ASP A 710 -13.90 -34.88 20.44
CA ASP A 710 -13.15 -33.76 21.05
C ASP A 710 -13.52 -32.42 20.36
N GLY A 711 -13.59 -32.41 19.02
CA GLY A 711 -13.99 -31.23 18.25
C GLY A 711 -15.40 -30.76 18.58
N LEU A 712 -16.38 -31.68 18.68
CA LEU A 712 -17.74 -31.38 19.07
C LEU A 712 -17.78 -30.80 20.51
N SER A 713 -17.06 -31.44 21.43
CA SER A 713 -17.05 -31.02 22.84
C SER A 713 -16.49 -29.60 23.01
N ILE A 714 -15.41 -29.27 22.28
CA ILE A 714 -14.83 -27.92 22.26
C ILE A 714 -15.81 -26.92 21.63
N ALA A 715 -16.37 -27.26 20.47
CA ALA A 715 -17.31 -26.38 19.77
C ALA A 715 -18.55 -26.07 20.62
N TRP A 716 -19.05 -27.08 21.34
CA TRP A 716 -20.18 -26.95 22.27
C TRP A 716 -19.86 -26.01 23.42
N ALA A 717 -18.76 -26.22 24.12
CA ALA A 717 -18.34 -25.40 25.25
C ALA A 717 -18.06 -23.94 24.84
N VAL A 718 -17.48 -23.71 23.66
CA VAL A 718 -17.28 -22.38 23.06
C VAL A 718 -18.62 -21.69 22.80
N ALA A 719 -19.55 -22.40 22.16
CA ALA A 719 -20.87 -21.85 21.85
C ALA A 719 -21.65 -21.49 23.10
N GLU A 720 -21.67 -22.35 24.14
CA GLU A 720 -22.28 -22.04 25.43
C GLU A 720 -21.67 -20.81 26.07
N THR A 721 -20.34 -20.72 26.12
CA THR A 721 -19.63 -19.61 26.73
C THR A 721 -19.93 -18.27 26.05
N LEU A 722 -20.02 -18.25 24.72
CA LEU A 722 -20.36 -17.06 23.94
C LEU A 722 -21.83 -16.66 24.06
N ALA A 723 -22.75 -17.63 24.16
CA ALA A 723 -24.17 -17.39 24.27
C ALA A 723 -24.60 -16.94 25.68
N ASP A 724 -23.87 -17.34 26.72
CA ASP A 724 -24.20 -17.06 28.13
C ASP A 724 -23.93 -15.58 28.47
N ALA A 725 -24.99 -14.84 28.68
CA ALA A 725 -24.91 -13.41 29.05
C ALA A 725 -24.21 -13.16 30.38
N SER A 726 -24.08 -14.18 31.25
CA SER A 726 -23.38 -14.05 32.56
C SER A 726 -21.86 -14.18 32.37
N ARG A 727 -21.39 -14.75 31.24
CA ARG A 727 -19.98 -14.91 30.92
C ARG A 727 -19.53 -13.88 29.90
N ILE A 728 -19.95 -14.02 28.64
CA ILE A 728 -19.56 -13.13 27.53
C ILE A 728 -20.80 -12.48 26.90
N GLY A 729 -21.78 -13.27 26.46
CA GLY A 729 -23.02 -12.82 25.86
C GLY A 729 -22.83 -12.12 24.51
N ALA A 730 -21.80 -12.48 23.73
CA ALA A 730 -21.49 -11.87 22.45
C ALA A 730 -22.50 -12.23 21.36
N ARG A 731 -22.69 -11.30 20.41
CA ARG A 731 -23.48 -11.56 19.20
C ARG A 731 -22.69 -12.49 18.30
N THR A 732 -23.17 -13.75 18.12
CA THR A 732 -22.38 -14.80 17.48
C THR A 732 -23.11 -15.46 16.32
N LEU A 733 -22.43 -15.56 15.19
CA LEU A 733 -22.81 -16.41 14.06
C LEU A 733 -21.88 -17.62 14.04
N PHE A 734 -22.44 -18.82 14.22
CA PHE A 734 -21.67 -20.06 14.29
C PHE A 734 -22.09 -21.01 13.17
N ALA A 735 -21.30 -21.08 12.10
CA ALA A 735 -21.49 -22.09 11.07
C ALA A 735 -20.79 -23.40 11.47
N THR A 736 -21.49 -24.52 11.32
CA THR A 736 -20.99 -25.81 11.77
C THR A 736 -21.50 -26.95 10.89
N HIS A 737 -20.77 -28.07 10.91
CA HIS A 737 -21.21 -29.36 10.40
C HIS A 737 -21.66 -30.31 11.50
N TYR A 738 -21.45 -29.96 12.76
CA TYR A 738 -21.96 -30.72 13.89
C TYR A 738 -23.44 -30.43 14.07
N HIS A 739 -24.30 -31.39 13.65
CA HIS A 739 -25.75 -31.27 13.77
C HIS A 739 -26.17 -31.29 15.24
N GLU A 740 -25.39 -31.95 16.09
CA GLU A 740 -25.61 -32.06 17.51
C GLU A 740 -25.63 -30.66 18.20
N LEU A 741 -24.90 -29.69 17.66
CA LEU A 741 -24.93 -28.34 18.19
C LEU A 741 -26.28 -27.64 18.09
N THR A 742 -27.21 -28.18 17.27
CA THR A 742 -28.58 -27.65 17.20
C THR A 742 -29.37 -27.88 18.50
N GLU A 743 -28.97 -28.88 19.29
CA GLU A 743 -29.58 -29.13 20.61
C GLU A 743 -29.38 -27.99 21.60
N LEU A 744 -28.34 -27.15 21.42
CA LEU A 744 -28.13 -25.97 22.26
C LEU A 744 -29.33 -25.02 22.27
N ALA A 745 -30.09 -24.96 21.18
CA ALA A 745 -31.28 -24.10 21.12
C ALA A 745 -32.41 -24.57 22.08
N HIS A 746 -32.39 -25.84 22.52
CA HIS A 746 -33.35 -26.39 23.47
C HIS A 746 -32.94 -26.06 24.91
N SER A 747 -31.62 -25.96 25.20
CA SER A 747 -31.11 -25.71 26.57
C SER A 747 -30.85 -24.20 26.83
N HIS A 748 -30.61 -23.39 25.78
CA HIS A 748 -30.25 -21.98 25.92
C HIS A 748 -31.23 -21.06 25.15
N SER A 749 -31.96 -20.21 25.87
CA SER A 749 -32.95 -19.30 25.28
C SER A 749 -32.39 -18.30 24.27
N GLY A 750 -31.11 -17.97 24.37
CA GLY A 750 -30.39 -17.06 23.47
C GLY A 750 -29.87 -17.68 22.17
N VAL A 751 -30.04 -19.00 21.99
CA VAL A 751 -29.58 -19.73 20.82
C VAL A 751 -30.71 -20.00 19.84
N ARG A 752 -30.46 -19.84 18.54
CA ARG A 752 -31.40 -20.17 17.46
C ARG A 752 -30.72 -20.95 16.37
N ASN A 753 -31.45 -21.91 15.80
CA ASN A 753 -30.96 -22.72 14.70
C ASN A 753 -31.41 -22.14 13.36
N TYR A 754 -30.50 -22.14 12.43
CA TYR A 754 -30.70 -21.73 11.05
C TYR A 754 -30.04 -22.75 10.12
N ASN A 755 -30.58 -22.85 8.91
CA ASN A 755 -30.01 -23.75 7.89
C ASN A 755 -30.00 -23.07 6.53
N VAL A 756 -29.20 -23.65 5.61
CA VAL A 756 -29.23 -23.24 4.22
C VAL A 756 -30.38 -23.94 3.52
N ALA A 757 -31.31 -23.20 2.96
CA ALA A 757 -32.44 -23.77 2.23
C ALA A 757 -31.98 -24.58 1.00
N VAL A 758 -32.48 -25.78 0.87
CA VAL A 758 -32.19 -26.73 -0.19
C VAL A 758 -33.48 -27.11 -0.88
N ARG A 759 -33.46 -27.21 -2.19
CA ARG A 759 -34.60 -27.79 -2.95
C ARG A 759 -34.14 -29.09 -3.58
N GLU A 760 -34.80 -30.18 -3.20
CA GLU A 760 -34.61 -31.50 -3.78
C GLU A 760 -35.51 -31.67 -5.00
N ARG A 761 -34.96 -32.09 -6.12
CA ARG A 761 -35.71 -32.39 -7.34
C ARG A 761 -35.27 -33.78 -7.87
N GLY A 762 -35.85 -34.82 -7.35
CA GLY A 762 -35.42 -36.20 -7.60
C GLY A 762 -34.03 -36.44 -7.02
N GLU A 763 -33.06 -36.80 -7.84
CA GLU A 763 -31.66 -36.97 -7.43
C GLU A 763 -30.85 -35.71 -7.45
N GLU A 764 -31.37 -34.60 -7.98
CA GLU A 764 -30.69 -33.33 -8.04
C GLU A 764 -31.02 -32.47 -6.82
N ILE A 765 -29.96 -31.89 -6.24
CA ILE A 765 -30.06 -30.95 -5.11
C ILE A 765 -29.65 -29.56 -5.61
N LEU A 766 -30.59 -28.61 -5.46
CA LEU A 766 -30.35 -27.21 -5.74
C LEU A 766 -30.19 -26.45 -4.43
N PHE A 767 -28.97 -25.93 -4.17
CA PHE A 767 -28.72 -25.04 -3.05
C PHE A 767 -29.28 -23.64 -3.36
N LEU A 768 -30.29 -23.22 -2.59
CA LEU A 768 -30.95 -21.92 -2.80
C LEU A 768 -30.13 -20.76 -2.26
N ARG A 769 -29.04 -21.02 -1.54
CA ARG A 769 -28.17 -19.99 -0.91
C ARG A 769 -28.95 -19.02 -0.01
N LYS A 770 -30.12 -19.43 0.46
CA LYS A 770 -30.97 -18.68 1.38
C LYS A 770 -30.88 -19.30 2.77
N ILE A 771 -30.57 -18.47 3.77
CA ILE A 771 -30.53 -18.89 5.16
C ILE A 771 -31.95 -18.75 5.73
N VAL A 772 -32.48 -19.79 6.35
CA VAL A 772 -33.81 -19.85 6.93
C VAL A 772 -33.74 -20.38 8.36
N GLU A 773 -34.71 -19.99 9.19
CA GLU A 773 -34.80 -20.46 10.56
C GLU A 773 -35.19 -21.96 10.59
N GLY A 774 -34.62 -22.71 11.52
CA GLY A 774 -34.82 -24.13 11.76
C GLY A 774 -33.52 -24.93 11.61
N GLY A 775 -33.51 -26.14 12.14
CA GLY A 775 -32.44 -27.12 11.99
C GLY A 775 -32.53 -27.87 10.64
N SER A 776 -31.44 -28.48 10.21
CA SER A 776 -31.42 -29.46 9.11
C SER A 776 -30.89 -30.76 9.66
N ASP A 777 -31.69 -31.82 9.54
CA ASP A 777 -31.34 -33.16 10.04
C ASP A 777 -30.56 -33.98 9.00
N ARG A 778 -30.30 -33.44 7.81
CA ARG A 778 -29.69 -34.21 6.70
C ARG A 778 -28.31 -33.69 6.35
N SER A 779 -27.39 -34.63 6.21
CA SER A 779 -26.05 -34.39 5.65
C SER A 779 -26.09 -34.46 4.12
N TYR A 780 -25.49 -33.44 3.46
CA TYR A 780 -25.42 -33.37 1.98
C TYR A 780 -24.02 -33.62 1.43
N GLY A 781 -23.06 -34.08 2.26
CA GLY A 781 -21.66 -34.26 1.88
C GLY A 781 -21.48 -35.18 0.65
N ILE A 782 -22.19 -36.27 0.59
CA ILE A 782 -22.13 -37.23 -0.53
C ILE A 782 -22.66 -36.62 -1.84
N HIS A 783 -23.67 -35.76 -1.76
CA HIS A 783 -24.17 -35.01 -2.92
C HIS A 783 -23.16 -34.00 -3.45
N VAL A 784 -22.46 -33.29 -2.57
CA VAL A 784 -21.37 -32.41 -2.95
C VAL A 784 -20.22 -33.20 -3.60
N ALA A 785 -19.88 -34.37 -3.06
CA ALA A 785 -18.89 -35.26 -3.65
C ALA A 785 -19.26 -35.71 -5.09
N ARG A 786 -20.55 -35.97 -5.31
CA ARG A 786 -21.08 -36.26 -6.65
C ARG A 786 -20.95 -35.07 -7.61
N LEU A 787 -21.31 -33.89 -7.15
CA LEU A 787 -21.14 -32.65 -7.93
C LEU A 787 -19.68 -32.34 -8.26
N ALA A 788 -18.76 -32.72 -7.36
CA ALA A 788 -17.32 -32.60 -7.57
C ALA A 788 -16.76 -33.64 -8.55
N GLY A 789 -17.60 -34.59 -9.04
CA GLY A 789 -17.20 -35.56 -10.05
C GLY A 789 -16.59 -36.85 -9.49
N LEU A 790 -16.82 -37.21 -8.21
CA LEU A 790 -16.38 -38.52 -7.70
C LEU A 790 -17.05 -39.68 -8.46
N PRO A 791 -16.33 -40.79 -8.69
CA PRO A 791 -16.88 -41.95 -9.40
C PRO A 791 -18.17 -42.49 -8.77
N ARG A 792 -19.15 -42.87 -9.59
CA ARG A 792 -20.46 -43.34 -9.14
C ARG A 792 -20.39 -44.52 -8.16
N VAL A 793 -19.44 -45.44 -8.35
CA VAL A 793 -19.21 -46.57 -7.45
C VAL A 793 -18.82 -46.09 -6.03
N VAL A 794 -17.98 -45.08 -5.93
CA VAL A 794 -17.58 -44.50 -4.64
C VAL A 794 -18.77 -43.80 -3.97
N ILE A 795 -19.57 -43.08 -4.74
CA ILE A 795 -20.77 -42.39 -4.22
C ILE A 795 -21.80 -43.43 -3.70
N ALA A 796 -22.07 -44.46 -4.46
CA ALA A 796 -23.01 -45.52 -4.03
C ALA A 796 -22.53 -46.19 -2.72
N ARG A 797 -21.23 -46.51 -2.64
CA ARG A 797 -20.67 -47.13 -1.43
C ARG A 797 -20.73 -46.18 -0.25
N ALA A 798 -20.43 -44.89 -0.45
CA ALA A 798 -20.52 -43.87 0.60
C ALA A 798 -21.95 -43.73 1.16
N GLN A 799 -22.99 -43.83 0.28
CA GLN A 799 -24.38 -43.84 0.73
C GLN A 799 -24.73 -45.04 1.59
N GLU A 800 -24.27 -46.25 1.20
CA GLU A 800 -24.45 -47.45 1.99
C GLU A 800 -23.80 -47.37 3.37
N VAL A 801 -22.55 -46.85 3.41
CA VAL A 801 -21.83 -46.67 4.67
C VAL A 801 -22.52 -45.65 5.56
N LEU A 802 -22.98 -44.53 4.99
CA LEU A 802 -23.71 -43.50 5.74
C LEU A 802 -25.01 -44.08 6.34
N ALA A 803 -25.81 -44.83 5.54
CA ALA A 803 -27.05 -45.44 6.01
C ALA A 803 -26.79 -46.42 7.18
N ARG A 804 -25.67 -47.16 7.16
CA ARG A 804 -25.28 -48.04 8.28
C ARG A 804 -24.90 -47.24 9.53
N LEU A 805 -24.14 -46.17 9.37
CA LEU A 805 -23.73 -45.30 10.50
C LEU A 805 -24.93 -44.59 11.15
N GLU A 806 -25.90 -44.14 10.35
CA GLU A 806 -27.11 -43.44 10.83
C GLU A 806 -28.09 -44.39 11.53
N THR A 807 -28.16 -45.67 11.10
CA THR A 807 -29.06 -46.65 11.73
C THR A 807 -28.54 -47.23 13.03
N GLY A 808 -27.38 -46.82 13.54
CA GLY A 808 -26.89 -47.24 14.85
C GLY A 808 -26.61 -48.73 14.98
N MET A 809 -26.33 -49.44 13.87
CA MET A 809 -25.88 -50.82 13.94
C MET A 809 -24.54 -50.92 14.62
N SER A 810 -24.59 -51.25 15.92
CA SER A 810 -23.47 -51.38 16.83
C SER A 810 -22.50 -52.47 16.42
N ASP A 811 -21.25 -52.22 16.76
CA ASP A 811 -20.02 -52.96 16.71
C ASP A 811 -20.01 -54.42 17.20
N GLN A 812 -21.07 -55.22 17.01
CA GLN A 812 -21.06 -56.62 17.39
C GLN A 812 -20.51 -57.57 16.30
N ASP A 813 -20.17 -57.03 15.11
CA ASP A 813 -19.54 -57.77 14.03
C ASP A 813 -18.12 -57.27 13.69
N ARG A 814 -17.36 -56.79 14.65
CA ARG A 814 -15.94 -56.51 14.44
C ARG A 814 -15.10 -57.75 14.81
N ASP A 815 -14.36 -58.28 13.82
CA ASP A 815 -13.21 -59.14 14.05
C ASP A 815 -12.16 -58.39 14.92
N PRO A 816 -11.47 -59.06 15.86
CA PRO A 816 -10.58 -58.43 16.82
C PRO A 816 -9.40 -57.63 16.25
N ASP A 817 -9.12 -57.72 14.98
CA ASP A 817 -7.97 -57.10 14.32
C ASP A 817 -8.26 -55.81 13.54
N GLY A 818 -9.48 -55.28 13.58
CA GLY A 818 -9.75 -53.88 13.18
C GLY A 818 -9.48 -53.48 11.73
N ILE A 819 -9.21 -54.44 10.83
CA ILE A 819 -8.98 -54.16 9.39
C ILE A 819 -10.13 -54.81 8.61
N LEU A 820 -11.05 -54.01 8.13
CA LEU A 820 -12.03 -54.45 7.11
C LEU A 820 -11.28 -54.72 5.80
N LEU A 821 -10.87 -55.93 5.59
CA LEU A 821 -10.57 -56.48 4.27
C LEU A 821 -11.89 -56.86 3.62
N PRO A 822 -12.12 -56.53 2.36
CA PRO A 822 -13.31 -57.00 1.64
C PRO A 822 -13.24 -58.52 1.53
N GLN A 823 -14.21 -59.25 2.14
CA GLN A 823 -14.42 -60.67 1.82
C GLN A 823 -14.92 -60.77 0.36
N ASP A 824 -14.22 -61.62 -0.34
CA ASP A 824 -14.47 -62.04 -1.71
C ASP A 824 -15.94 -62.34 -1.97
N ALA A 825 -16.59 -61.46 -2.69
CA ALA A 825 -17.66 -61.80 -3.57
C ALA A 825 -17.04 -61.94 -4.96
N ALA A 826 -16.48 -63.08 -5.20
CA ALA A 826 -16.19 -63.54 -6.54
C ALA A 826 -17.55 -63.67 -7.31
N THR A 827 -17.92 -62.61 -7.96
CA THR A 827 -18.73 -62.66 -9.16
C THR A 827 -17.99 -61.84 -10.20
N ASP A 828 -17.53 -62.59 -11.20
CA ASP A 828 -16.94 -62.17 -12.45
C ASP A 828 -17.74 -60.98 -13.03
N ALA A 829 -17.34 -59.75 -12.77
CA ALA A 829 -17.64 -58.62 -13.61
C ALA A 829 -16.30 -58.21 -14.22
N THR A 830 -15.91 -58.88 -15.26
CA THR A 830 -14.87 -58.41 -16.18
C THR A 830 -15.21 -56.96 -16.56
N LEU A 831 -14.40 -56.03 -16.10
CA LEU A 831 -14.37 -54.67 -16.66
C LEU A 831 -14.25 -54.83 -18.17
N PRO A 832 -15.09 -54.15 -18.97
CA PRO A 832 -14.91 -54.17 -20.40
C PRO A 832 -13.46 -53.72 -20.70
N PRO A 833 -12.78 -54.37 -21.64
CA PRO A 833 -11.40 -53.95 -22.00
C PRO A 833 -11.37 -52.47 -22.32
N PRO A 834 -10.32 -51.77 -21.97
CA PRO A 834 -10.21 -50.36 -22.28
C PRO A 834 -10.36 -50.18 -23.78
N HIS A 835 -11.11 -49.14 -24.14
CA HIS A 835 -11.43 -48.84 -25.53
C HIS A 835 -10.15 -48.75 -26.38
N PRO A 836 -10.04 -49.41 -27.53
CA PRO A 836 -8.78 -49.44 -28.34
C PRO A 836 -8.18 -48.07 -28.65
N ILE A 837 -8.98 -47.03 -28.76
CA ILE A 837 -8.56 -45.66 -28.97
C ILE A 837 -7.69 -45.12 -27.82
N LEU A 838 -7.89 -45.59 -26.58
CA LEU A 838 -7.06 -45.16 -25.44
C LEU A 838 -5.63 -45.69 -25.52
N ASP A 839 -5.44 -46.87 -26.06
CA ASP A 839 -4.12 -47.46 -26.27
C ASP A 839 -3.42 -46.82 -27.48
N GLU A 840 -4.16 -46.44 -28.50
CA GLU A 840 -3.64 -45.68 -29.65
C GLU A 840 -3.21 -44.28 -29.21
N MET A 841 -3.94 -43.59 -28.34
CA MET A 841 -3.56 -42.29 -27.74
C MET A 841 -2.31 -42.41 -26.87
N ARG A 842 -2.16 -43.49 -26.08
CA ARG A 842 -0.97 -43.72 -25.24
C ARG A 842 0.29 -43.97 -26.05
N GLN A 843 0.19 -44.52 -27.23
CA GLN A 843 1.34 -44.80 -28.12
C GLN A 843 1.70 -43.63 -29.05
N MET A 844 0.90 -42.55 -29.04
CA MET A 844 1.21 -41.36 -29.85
C MET A 844 2.36 -40.54 -29.26
N ASP A 845 3.43 -40.36 -30.01
CA ASP A 845 4.54 -39.51 -29.68
C ASP A 845 4.29 -38.08 -30.20
N LEU A 846 3.66 -37.25 -29.38
CA LEU A 846 3.26 -35.88 -29.72
C LEU A 846 4.45 -34.98 -30.12
N PHE A 847 5.67 -35.32 -29.68
CA PHE A 847 6.86 -34.53 -29.99
C PHE A 847 7.41 -34.80 -31.40
N LYS A 848 6.94 -35.90 -32.06
CA LYS A 848 7.33 -36.24 -33.42
C LYS A 848 6.30 -35.88 -34.49
N MET A 849 5.18 -35.27 -34.08
CA MET A 849 4.06 -34.92 -34.95
C MET A 849 4.02 -33.38 -35.14
N THR A 850 3.63 -32.96 -36.32
CA THR A 850 3.29 -31.57 -36.56
C THR A 850 1.92 -31.24 -35.94
N PRO A 851 1.62 -29.95 -35.58
CA PRO A 851 0.30 -29.60 -35.04
C PRO A 851 -0.88 -30.00 -35.94
N LEU A 852 -0.69 -29.98 -37.23
CA LEU A 852 -1.72 -30.37 -38.19
C LEU A 852 -1.96 -31.90 -38.23
N GLU A 853 -0.91 -32.70 -38.15
CA GLU A 853 -1.02 -34.17 -38.04
C GLU A 853 -1.67 -34.57 -36.72
N ALA A 854 -1.35 -33.94 -35.60
CA ALA A 854 -1.98 -34.18 -34.32
C ALA A 854 -3.47 -33.84 -34.35
N LEU A 855 -3.86 -32.74 -34.99
CA LEU A 855 -5.23 -32.31 -35.10
C LEU A 855 -6.05 -33.28 -36.00
N ASN A 856 -5.49 -33.71 -37.09
CA ASN A 856 -6.12 -34.69 -38.01
C ASN A 856 -6.31 -36.05 -37.31
N LYS A 857 -5.30 -36.52 -36.55
CA LYS A 857 -5.37 -37.76 -35.83
C LYS A 857 -6.43 -37.73 -34.71
N LEU A 858 -6.55 -36.65 -33.97
CA LEU A 858 -7.59 -36.43 -32.98
C LEU A 858 -8.99 -36.35 -33.60
N SER A 859 -9.11 -35.75 -34.79
CA SER A 859 -10.38 -35.71 -35.53
C SER A 859 -10.82 -37.10 -35.97
N GLU A 860 -9.88 -37.92 -36.51
CA GLU A 860 -10.11 -39.33 -36.89
C GLU A 860 -10.57 -40.19 -35.68
N MET A 861 -9.89 -40.04 -34.54
CA MET A 861 -10.26 -40.75 -33.30
C MET A 861 -11.64 -40.31 -32.79
N LYS A 862 -11.99 -39.04 -32.90
CA LYS A 862 -13.30 -38.51 -32.52
C LYS A 862 -14.42 -39.09 -33.43
N GLU A 863 -14.21 -39.15 -34.72
CA GLU A 863 -15.18 -39.71 -35.67
C GLU A 863 -15.42 -41.22 -35.41
N ARG A 864 -14.36 -41.97 -35.14
CA ARG A 864 -14.49 -43.41 -34.77
C ARG A 864 -15.27 -43.62 -33.49
N LEU A 865 -15.02 -42.80 -32.44
CA LEU A 865 -15.80 -42.81 -31.20
C LEU A 865 -17.29 -42.48 -31.44
N GLN A 866 -17.60 -41.55 -32.32
CA GLN A 866 -18.98 -41.19 -32.64
C GLN A 866 -19.71 -42.27 -33.45
N GLN A 867 -18.99 -42.99 -34.32
CA GLN A 867 -19.57 -44.10 -35.08
C GLN A 867 -19.86 -45.33 -34.21
N GLU A 868 -19.00 -45.60 -33.21
CA GLU A 868 -19.19 -46.73 -32.29
C GLU A 868 -20.25 -46.44 -31.20
N THR A 869 -20.55 -45.19 -30.90
CA THR A 869 -21.63 -44.81 -29.95
C THR A 869 -23.00 -44.70 -30.65
N SER A 870 -23.06 -44.76 -31.98
CA SER A 870 -24.31 -44.65 -32.77
C SER A 870 -24.79 -46.01 -33.35
N GLY A 871 -24.08 -47.12 -33.12
CA GLY A 871 -24.45 -48.51 -33.40
C GLY A 871 -24.74 -49.22 -32.10
#